data_1b66696a174ebeb40382a1fb60680de9
#
_entry.id   1b66696a174ebeb40382a1fb60680de9
#
_cell.length_a   1.000
_cell.length_b   1.000
_cell.length_c   1.000
_cell.angle_alpha   90.00
_cell.angle_beta   90.00
_cell.angle_gamma   90.00
#
_symmetry.space_group_name_H-M   'P 1'
#
loop_
_entity.id
_entity.type
_entity.pdbx_description
1 polymer ?
#
loop_
_entity_poly.entity_id
_entity_poly.type
_entity_poly.pdbx_seq_one_letter_code
_entity_poly.pdbx_strand_id
1 'polypeptide(L)'
;VAPPVAAVALPTDGGVRYNLRPEPPAGSSMKPLTAAQIRSGYLKFFEQNGHKVMASDSLVPANDPTLLFTGAGMNQFKDMFLGKGTLPYQRIATSQKCLRVPDLDNVGFTARHHTFFEMLGNFSFGDYFKKECIPWIWAFFKDVCGIPAEQLVVTIYQDDDEAFDIWTKQVGLHPDKVFRFGEKENFWPAEAPSKGPNGPCGPCSEIYFDAKPGQPYPDKKGLQSLPDDRFTEVGNCVFTQFDRQSDGSLKPLPQKNIDVGLGLERIAAVLQGAKNNFETELFRPYLDHLGATTGVAYGQDGKRDIRMRRIADHVRAVTFCIADGALPSNEGRGYVVRKILRRAARDGYELGLHKPFLFELVDLVGKLMGDQYPEVRENAAQCRAVIKGEEENFLTVYRQGMAKLDEFLAHAAKPGPGPCTAGGGEFAFTLHDTFGFPVDITQKVMEERGHRLDEGAFEAAMEAQRQRARASMATADAVFTASVAVKLRDAKCAPTVFTGYRELATTSKLVGIVGENDTLLTFAKAGQKVLLVTASSPFYAQGGGQVGDRGVIRCGLGEAQVTNTTAMDGFHLHHAVVASGQLDVGSVADLAVDEAARRATERNHTATHLLHAALKRVLGDHVSQAGSEVSPDRLRFDYTQPEKPTAEHLQRVEDLVNGQILLASATQACVQKLDEARASGFVALFGEKYGETVRTLQVGDFSRELCGGTHVANTGNIGSFRIVAETAVAAGTRRVEAVTGFVAIELARQERAQLAGLANALKVPSAKVGERVQELSEELKKVRRELDKALAPDLGVELGKLRAAAVHKDGVHTVVFERPGMQGKDAQELLRLAQKELDPFAGVVLSLVDGECHVVAAVSPKLVAKVKAGDLVKQLAGLLGGGGGGRPEAAQGKGKDGTRLPEAAAAAAGLFASAGLR
;
A
#
# COMPACT_ATOMS: atom_id res chain seq x y z
N VAL A 1 -21.75 9.08 29.54
CA VAL A 1 -21.09 10.27 29.04
C VAL A 1 -19.79 10.40 29.84
N ALA A 2 -18.70 9.86 29.27
CA ALA A 2 -17.37 10.09 29.81
C ALA A 2 -16.87 11.47 29.35
N PRO A 3 -16.09 12.19 30.15
CA PRO A 3 -15.59 13.49 29.76
C PRO A 3 -14.59 13.37 28.58
N PRO A 4 -14.46 14.41 27.75
CA PRO A 4 -13.53 14.41 26.62
C PRO A 4 -12.09 14.32 27.15
N VAL A 5 -11.33 13.35 26.66
CA VAL A 5 -9.89 13.27 26.90
C VAL A 5 -9.25 14.49 26.25
N ALA A 6 -8.67 15.36 27.06
CA ALA A 6 -7.94 16.51 26.62
C ALA A 6 -6.79 16.05 25.72
N ALA A 7 -6.67 16.67 24.55
CA ALA A 7 -5.49 16.53 23.70
C ALA A 7 -4.26 16.93 24.53
N VAL A 8 -3.37 15.99 24.78
CA VAL A 8 -2.07 16.28 25.40
C VAL A 8 -1.26 17.02 24.35
N ALA A 9 -1.26 18.36 24.44
CA ALA A 9 -0.37 19.18 23.65
C ALA A 9 1.07 18.79 23.99
N LEU A 10 1.89 18.57 22.97
CA LEU A 10 3.34 18.47 23.14
C LEU A 10 3.81 19.74 23.87
N PRO A 11 4.63 19.63 24.94
CA PRO A 11 5.08 20.79 25.65
C PRO A 11 5.93 21.64 24.71
N THR A 12 5.45 22.86 24.43
CA THR A 12 6.21 23.92 23.81
C THR A 12 7.27 24.39 24.80
N ASP A 13 8.54 24.41 24.38
CA ASP A 13 9.69 25.09 24.99
C ASP A 13 9.76 25.14 26.53
N GLY A 14 9.92 24.00 27.10
CA GLY A 14 10.45 23.82 28.43
C GLY A 14 11.39 22.62 28.38
N GLY A 15 12.70 22.86 28.36
CA GLY A 15 13.73 21.84 28.23
C GLY A 15 13.57 20.71 29.24
N VAL A 16 12.78 19.72 28.85
CA VAL A 16 12.81 18.40 29.49
C VAL A 16 14.19 17.83 29.17
N ARG A 17 15.15 18.05 30.04
CA ARG A 17 16.39 17.28 30.08
C ARG A 17 15.93 15.83 30.36
N TYR A 18 15.77 15.05 29.31
CA TYR A 18 15.72 13.62 29.47
C TYR A 18 16.98 13.20 30.20
N ASN A 19 16.85 12.72 31.42
CA ASN A 19 17.93 12.15 32.19
C ASN A 19 18.24 10.78 31.55
N LEU A 20 18.80 10.80 30.34
CA LEU A 20 19.29 9.65 29.55
C LEU A 20 20.71 9.31 30.04
N ARG A 21 20.89 9.13 31.32
CA ARG A 21 22.06 8.48 31.84
C ARG A 21 21.61 7.17 32.51
N PRO A 22 21.64 6.05 31.83
CA PRO A 22 22.00 4.85 32.51
C PRO A 22 23.43 5.10 33.00
N GLU A 23 23.69 5.03 34.29
CA GLU A 23 25.07 4.97 34.77
C GLU A 23 25.71 3.78 34.07
N PRO A 24 26.92 3.96 33.44
CA PRO A 24 27.63 2.82 32.89
C PRO A 24 27.86 1.80 34.01
N PRO A 25 27.87 0.49 33.71
CA PRO A 25 28.14 -0.51 34.73
C PRO A 25 29.39 -0.12 35.48
N ALA A 26 29.35 -0.14 36.80
CA ALA A 26 30.43 0.30 37.65
C ALA A 26 31.74 -0.38 37.24
N GLY A 27 32.69 0.40 36.66
CA GLY A 27 33.97 -0.09 36.16
C GLY A 27 34.22 0.06 34.66
N SER A 28 33.26 0.49 33.82
CA SER A 28 33.51 0.67 32.39
C SER A 28 34.16 2.03 32.10
N SER A 29 35.26 2.03 31.37
CA SER A 29 35.97 3.24 30.89
C SER A 29 35.32 3.81 29.60
N MET A 30 34.25 3.21 29.07
CA MET A 30 33.59 3.63 27.84
C MET A 30 32.83 4.93 28.04
N LYS A 31 32.98 5.85 27.10
CA LYS A 31 32.20 7.11 27.08
C LYS A 31 30.86 6.82 26.42
N PRO A 32 29.71 7.10 27.07
CA PRO A 32 28.43 6.98 26.42
C PRO A 32 28.33 8.04 25.30
N LEU A 33 28.29 7.59 24.05
CA LEU A 33 28.11 8.45 22.87
C LEU A 33 26.66 8.34 22.36
N THR A 34 26.13 9.45 21.91
CA THR A 34 24.87 9.46 21.18
C THR A 34 25.07 8.96 19.75
N ALA A 35 24.01 8.49 19.12
CA ALA A 35 24.04 8.06 17.71
C ALA A 35 24.55 9.18 16.78
N ALA A 36 24.16 10.42 17.04
CA ALA A 36 24.67 11.59 16.30
C ALA A 36 26.20 11.76 16.47
N GLN A 37 26.71 11.55 17.67
CA GLN A 37 28.17 11.62 17.93
C GLN A 37 28.92 10.45 17.29
N ILE A 38 28.35 9.24 17.32
CA ILE A 38 28.92 8.07 16.66
C ILE A 38 28.99 8.29 15.15
N ARG A 39 27.88 8.72 14.55
CA ARG A 39 27.77 9.01 13.10
C ARG A 39 28.80 10.08 12.68
N SER A 40 28.79 11.23 13.36
CA SER A 40 29.71 12.32 13.04
C SER A 40 31.19 11.93 13.30
N GLY A 41 31.44 11.17 14.35
CA GLY A 41 32.78 10.63 14.66
C GLY A 41 33.28 9.69 13.57
N TYR A 42 32.42 8.79 13.07
CA TYR A 42 32.74 7.90 11.97
C TYR A 42 33.06 8.63 10.67
N LEU A 43 32.16 9.49 10.25
CA LEU A 43 32.32 10.23 8.99
C LEU A 43 33.57 11.11 9.02
N LYS A 44 33.82 11.82 10.13
CA LYS A 44 35.03 12.63 10.32
C LYS A 44 36.29 11.79 10.35
N PHE A 45 36.27 10.62 11.01
CA PHE A 45 37.42 9.73 11.05
C PHE A 45 37.82 9.25 9.65
N PHE A 46 36.85 8.86 8.82
CA PHE A 46 37.12 8.42 7.45
C PHE A 46 37.46 9.60 6.53
N GLU A 47 36.89 10.77 6.71
CA GLU A 47 37.30 11.99 6.00
C GLU A 47 38.78 12.33 6.25
N GLN A 48 39.26 12.19 7.49
CA GLN A 48 40.66 12.37 7.84
C GLN A 48 41.57 11.30 7.20
N ASN A 49 41.01 10.12 6.85
CA ASN A 49 41.71 9.07 6.12
C ASN A 49 41.48 9.18 4.60
N GLY A 50 41.11 10.35 4.10
CA GLY A 50 41.03 10.67 2.67
C GLY A 50 39.75 10.19 1.97
N HIS A 51 38.68 9.85 2.71
CA HIS A 51 37.39 9.47 2.13
C HIS A 51 36.54 10.71 1.84
N LYS A 52 35.83 10.66 0.72
CA LYS A 52 34.77 11.64 0.44
C LYS A 52 33.49 11.24 1.19
N VAL A 53 33.02 12.11 2.06
CA VAL A 53 31.74 11.93 2.72
C VAL A 53 30.62 12.19 1.71
N MET A 54 29.73 11.20 1.51
CA MET A 54 28.56 11.32 0.65
C MET A 54 27.28 11.17 1.47
N ALA A 55 26.23 11.83 1.00
CA ALA A 55 24.90 11.73 1.59
C ALA A 55 24.34 10.29 1.42
N SER A 56 23.39 9.96 2.28
CA SER A 56 22.59 8.73 2.13
C SER A 56 21.80 8.76 0.81
N ASP A 57 21.78 7.66 0.10
CA ASP A 57 20.83 7.47 -0.99
C ASP A 57 19.40 7.26 -0.44
N SER A 58 18.41 7.39 -1.31
CA SER A 58 17.01 7.10 -1.02
C SER A 58 16.80 5.63 -0.64
N LEU A 59 15.83 5.36 0.22
CA LEU A 59 15.34 4.00 0.45
C LEU A 59 14.74 3.37 -0.82
N VAL A 60 14.30 4.21 -1.76
CA VAL A 60 13.76 3.80 -3.06
C VAL A 60 14.90 3.86 -4.09
N PRO A 61 15.59 2.73 -4.39
CA PRO A 61 16.73 2.74 -5.29
C PRO A 61 16.30 3.13 -6.71
N ALA A 62 16.90 4.21 -7.23
CA ALA A 62 16.59 4.72 -8.57
C ALA A 62 17.23 3.87 -9.68
N ASN A 63 18.38 3.25 -9.40
CA ASN A 63 19.24 2.63 -10.42
C ASN A 63 19.22 1.09 -10.42
N ASP A 64 18.52 0.44 -9.49
CA ASP A 64 18.41 -1.02 -9.45
C ASP A 64 16.94 -1.48 -9.35
N PRO A 65 16.32 -1.90 -10.47
CA PRO A 65 14.94 -2.38 -10.49
C PRO A 65 14.77 -3.75 -9.81
N THR A 66 15.86 -4.45 -9.51
CA THR A 66 15.81 -5.76 -8.84
C THR A 66 15.64 -5.63 -7.33
N LEU A 67 15.91 -4.46 -6.78
CA LEU A 67 15.76 -4.15 -5.36
C LEU A 67 14.45 -3.40 -5.09
N LEU A 68 13.68 -3.89 -4.13
CA LEU A 68 12.50 -3.16 -3.64
C LEU A 68 12.94 -1.93 -2.83
N PHE A 69 13.92 -2.10 -1.94
CA PHE A 69 14.45 -1.03 -1.10
C PHE A 69 15.97 -1.14 -0.96
N THR A 70 16.61 -0.04 -0.64
CA THR A 70 18.02 0.01 -0.28
C THR A 70 18.24 -0.70 1.06
N GLY A 71 18.90 -1.87 1.03
CA GLY A 71 19.11 -2.72 2.19
C GLY A 71 20.55 -2.73 2.73
N ALA A 72 21.49 -2.07 2.03
CA ALA A 72 22.90 -1.98 2.40
C ALA A 72 23.54 -0.72 1.82
N GLY A 73 24.61 -0.25 2.45
CA GLY A 73 25.36 0.93 2.01
C GLY A 73 25.96 0.81 0.61
N MET A 74 26.31 -0.41 0.20
CA MET A 74 26.88 -0.67 -1.11
C MET A 74 25.90 -0.51 -2.29
N ASN A 75 24.59 -0.54 -2.05
CA ASN A 75 23.59 -0.59 -3.13
C ASN A 75 23.75 0.57 -4.13
N GLN A 76 23.99 1.79 -3.64
CA GLN A 76 24.22 2.96 -4.48
C GLN A 76 25.55 2.89 -5.29
N PHE A 77 26.48 2.02 -4.93
CA PHE A 77 27.81 1.92 -5.51
C PHE A 77 28.04 0.63 -6.32
N LYS A 78 26.99 -0.16 -6.58
CA LYS A 78 27.08 -1.49 -7.23
C LYS A 78 27.87 -1.48 -8.54
N ASP A 79 27.65 -0.49 -9.39
CA ASP A 79 28.37 -0.36 -10.67
C ASP A 79 29.86 -0.04 -10.47
N MET A 80 30.20 0.70 -9.41
CA MET A 80 31.60 0.99 -9.05
C MET A 80 32.35 -0.27 -8.62
N PHE A 81 31.70 -1.16 -7.87
CA PHE A 81 32.28 -2.47 -7.51
C PHE A 81 32.55 -3.34 -8.75
N LEU A 82 31.70 -3.25 -9.76
CA LEU A 82 31.86 -3.98 -11.03
C LEU A 82 32.88 -3.31 -12.00
N GLY A 83 33.46 -2.17 -11.62
CA GLY A 83 34.33 -1.41 -12.50
C GLY A 83 33.62 -0.78 -13.71
N LYS A 84 32.33 -0.53 -13.61
CA LYS A 84 31.49 0.09 -14.63
C LYS A 84 31.33 1.59 -14.34
N GLY A 85 31.45 2.41 -15.38
CA GLY A 85 31.30 3.87 -15.28
C GLY A 85 32.54 4.62 -14.81
N THR A 86 32.40 5.95 -14.64
CA THR A 86 33.46 6.83 -14.19
C THR A 86 33.38 6.96 -12.67
N LEU A 87 34.49 6.69 -11.98
CA LEU A 87 34.60 6.82 -10.52
C LEU A 87 34.96 8.24 -10.15
N PRO A 88 34.06 9.05 -9.58
CA PRO A 88 34.39 10.41 -9.16
C PRO A 88 35.32 10.41 -7.94
N TYR A 89 35.26 9.37 -7.10
CA TYR A 89 36.08 9.19 -5.90
C TYR A 89 36.38 7.70 -5.69
N GLN A 90 37.62 7.38 -5.30
CA GLN A 90 38.02 6.00 -5.02
C GLN A 90 37.75 5.61 -3.56
N ARG A 91 37.63 6.58 -2.65
CA ARG A 91 37.34 6.38 -1.23
C ARG A 91 36.06 7.15 -0.88
N ILE A 92 35.07 6.46 -0.35
CA ILE A 92 33.79 7.04 0.05
C ILE A 92 33.45 6.60 1.47
N ALA A 93 32.87 7.51 2.26
CA ALA A 93 32.22 7.21 3.53
C ALA A 93 30.81 7.75 3.56
N THR A 94 29.87 7.00 4.14
CA THR A 94 28.46 7.40 4.23
C THR A 94 27.79 6.83 5.47
N SER A 95 26.73 7.48 5.92
CA SER A 95 25.71 6.92 6.81
C SER A 95 24.46 6.66 5.99
N GLN A 96 24.24 5.42 5.60
CA GLN A 96 23.14 5.01 4.70
C GLN A 96 21.93 4.58 5.48
N LYS A 97 20.77 5.16 5.17
CA LYS A 97 19.46 4.64 5.62
C LYS A 97 19.15 3.35 4.87
N CYS A 98 18.79 2.30 5.62
CA CYS A 98 18.54 0.96 5.10
C CYS A 98 17.19 0.43 5.54
N LEU A 99 16.52 -0.31 4.66
CA LEU A 99 15.27 -1.01 4.95
C LEU A 99 15.42 -2.51 4.62
N ARG A 100 15.29 -3.38 5.63
CA ARG A 100 15.37 -4.84 5.49
C ARG A 100 14.03 -5.49 5.81
N VAL A 101 13.31 -5.89 4.78
CA VAL A 101 11.99 -6.55 4.88
C VAL A 101 12.07 -7.97 5.47
N PRO A 102 13.11 -8.80 5.16
CA PRO A 102 13.25 -10.13 5.75
C PRO A 102 13.33 -10.13 7.28
N ASP A 103 13.81 -9.05 7.91
CA ASP A 103 13.94 -8.95 9.37
C ASP A 103 12.62 -8.60 10.09
N LEU A 104 11.56 -8.27 9.34
CA LEU A 104 10.28 -7.78 9.85
C LEU A 104 9.68 -8.65 10.96
N ASP A 105 9.81 -9.98 10.86
CA ASP A 105 9.21 -10.91 11.83
C ASP A 105 10.03 -11.04 13.12
N ASN A 106 11.30 -10.64 13.09
CA ASN A 106 12.19 -10.65 14.25
C ASN A 106 12.13 -9.37 15.09
N VAL A 107 11.57 -8.27 14.51
CA VAL A 107 11.49 -6.97 15.17
C VAL A 107 10.64 -7.05 16.43
N GLY A 108 11.19 -6.52 17.51
CA GLY A 108 10.58 -6.51 18.83
C GLY A 108 10.85 -7.76 19.67
N PHE A 109 11.09 -8.92 19.03
CA PHE A 109 11.42 -10.18 19.71
C PHE A 109 12.89 -10.29 20.06
N THR A 110 13.74 -9.84 19.15
CA THR A 110 15.20 -9.86 19.33
C THR A 110 15.71 -8.49 19.80
N ALA A 111 16.89 -8.47 20.37
CA ALA A 111 17.53 -7.26 20.87
C ALA A 111 18.02 -6.30 19.77
N ARG A 112 18.20 -6.78 18.54
CA ARG A 112 19.04 -6.15 17.51
C ARG A 112 18.44 -6.02 16.10
N HIS A 113 17.30 -6.67 15.78
CA HIS A 113 16.71 -6.60 14.45
C HIS A 113 15.79 -5.40 14.30
N HIS A 114 15.94 -4.70 13.18
CA HIS A 114 15.13 -3.53 12.80
C HIS A 114 14.69 -3.65 11.35
N THR A 115 13.52 -3.10 11.07
CA THR A 115 13.06 -2.91 9.69
C THR A 115 13.83 -1.76 9.05
N PHE A 116 13.96 -0.64 9.76
CA PHE A 116 14.73 0.53 9.37
C PHE A 116 15.92 0.74 10.32
N PHE A 117 17.12 0.92 9.76
CA PHE A 117 18.34 1.19 10.52
C PHE A 117 19.33 2.01 9.70
N GLU A 118 20.35 2.55 10.37
CA GLU A 118 21.43 3.29 9.73
C GLU A 118 22.68 2.41 9.65
N MET A 119 23.25 2.33 8.44
CA MET A 119 24.52 1.65 8.18
C MET A 119 25.62 2.65 7.93
N LEU A 120 26.60 2.71 8.82
CA LEU A 120 27.84 3.45 8.60
C LEU A 120 28.72 2.62 7.68
N GLY A 121 29.12 3.20 6.55
CA GLY A 121 29.91 2.49 5.53
C GLY A 121 31.12 3.27 5.07
N ASN A 122 32.24 2.57 4.86
CA ASN A 122 33.40 3.09 4.13
C ASN A 122 33.77 2.14 3.01
N PHE A 123 34.07 2.70 1.86
CA PHE A 123 34.23 2.01 0.60
C PHE A 123 35.55 2.36 -0.04
N SER A 124 36.17 1.36 -0.66
CA SER A 124 37.35 1.53 -1.52
C SER A 124 37.09 0.87 -2.88
N PHE A 125 37.36 1.59 -3.93
CA PHE A 125 37.20 1.12 -5.32
C PHE A 125 38.57 1.04 -5.98
N GLY A 126 39.31 -0.09 -5.70
CA GLY A 126 40.63 -0.35 -6.25
C GLY A 126 41.75 0.51 -5.70
N ASP A 127 41.55 1.17 -4.53
CA ASP A 127 42.60 2.00 -3.92
C ASP A 127 43.23 1.28 -2.74
N TYR A 128 42.58 1.14 -1.58
CA TYR A 128 43.09 0.38 -0.44
C TYR A 128 42.33 -0.94 -0.25
N PHE A 129 42.94 -1.86 0.52
CA PHE A 129 42.35 -3.17 0.78
C PHE A 129 42.48 -3.56 2.27
N LYS A 130 42.59 -4.82 2.61
CA LYS A 130 42.58 -5.36 3.98
C LYS A 130 43.62 -4.71 4.90
N LYS A 131 44.82 -4.44 4.39
CA LYS A 131 45.95 -3.94 5.15
C LYS A 131 45.70 -2.57 5.79
N GLU A 132 44.94 -1.72 5.14
CA GLU A 132 44.54 -0.40 5.62
C GLU A 132 43.15 -0.45 6.30
N CYS A 133 42.20 -1.17 5.72
CA CYS A 133 40.81 -1.25 6.20
C CYS A 133 40.76 -1.78 7.64
N ILE A 134 41.39 -2.93 7.91
CA ILE A 134 41.31 -3.60 9.20
C ILE A 134 41.86 -2.72 10.36
N PRO A 135 43.07 -2.13 10.25
CA PRO A 135 43.56 -1.20 11.29
C PRO A 135 42.70 0.06 11.47
N TRP A 136 42.11 0.62 10.40
CA TRP A 136 41.22 1.79 10.51
C TRP A 136 39.94 1.46 11.26
N ILE A 137 39.29 0.36 10.95
CA ILE A 137 38.08 -0.06 11.68
C ILE A 137 38.42 -0.37 13.15
N TRP A 138 39.53 -1.02 13.41
CA TRP A 138 39.99 -1.24 14.78
C TRP A 138 40.23 0.08 15.54
N ALA A 139 40.92 1.03 14.92
CA ALA A 139 41.17 2.36 15.49
C ALA A 139 39.85 3.11 15.71
N PHE A 140 38.87 3.02 14.81
CA PHE A 140 37.55 3.61 15.03
C PHE A 140 36.90 3.08 16.30
N PHE A 141 36.83 1.76 16.48
CA PHE A 141 36.20 1.18 17.67
C PHE A 141 36.99 1.52 18.96
N LYS A 142 38.31 1.42 18.91
CA LYS A 142 39.14 1.64 20.08
C LYS A 142 39.30 3.13 20.42
N ASP A 143 39.69 3.96 19.45
CA ASP A 143 40.14 5.33 19.70
C ASP A 143 39.00 6.35 19.58
N VAL A 144 38.01 6.14 18.69
CA VAL A 144 36.85 7.02 18.53
C VAL A 144 35.70 6.61 19.45
N CYS A 145 35.32 5.32 19.44
CA CYS A 145 34.26 4.79 20.29
C CYS A 145 34.72 4.53 21.73
N GLY A 146 36.02 4.36 21.97
CA GLY A 146 36.57 4.10 23.29
C GLY A 146 36.28 2.69 23.82
N ILE A 147 36.04 1.71 22.95
CA ILE A 147 35.77 0.32 23.34
C ILE A 147 37.10 -0.35 23.70
N PRO A 148 37.23 -0.90 24.92
CA PRO A 148 38.45 -1.62 25.32
C PRO A 148 38.75 -2.80 24.41
N ALA A 149 40.00 -3.00 24.04
CA ALA A 149 40.44 -4.08 23.15
C ALA A 149 40.10 -5.48 23.69
N GLU A 150 40.01 -5.62 25.01
CA GLU A 150 39.59 -6.87 25.68
C GLU A 150 38.10 -7.21 25.45
N GLN A 151 37.29 -6.24 25.07
CA GLN A 151 35.84 -6.41 24.76
C GLN A 151 35.56 -6.64 23.29
N LEU A 152 36.60 -6.70 22.44
CA LEU A 152 36.43 -6.96 21.01
C LEU A 152 36.97 -8.34 20.62
N VAL A 153 36.17 -9.04 19.82
CA VAL A 153 36.51 -10.30 19.18
C VAL A 153 36.17 -10.24 17.70
N VAL A 154 36.85 -11.06 16.89
CA VAL A 154 36.72 -11.01 15.44
C VAL A 154 36.45 -12.38 14.86
N THR A 155 35.60 -12.47 13.86
CA THR A 155 35.47 -13.66 13.02
C THR A 155 36.00 -13.37 11.62
N ILE A 156 36.55 -14.38 10.97
CA ILE A 156 37.11 -14.29 9.62
C ILE A 156 36.71 -15.51 8.80
N TYR A 157 36.72 -15.37 7.48
CA TYR A 157 36.51 -16.52 6.60
C TYR A 157 37.64 -17.56 6.80
N GLN A 158 37.26 -18.83 6.83
CA GLN A 158 38.13 -19.94 7.22
C GLN A 158 39.49 -20.00 6.46
N ASP A 159 39.50 -19.62 5.18
CA ASP A 159 40.64 -19.66 4.28
C ASP A 159 41.30 -18.28 4.11
N ASP A 160 40.94 -17.28 4.93
CA ASP A 160 41.48 -15.92 4.84
C ASP A 160 42.66 -15.72 5.79
N ASP A 161 43.79 -16.32 5.45
CA ASP A 161 45.02 -16.20 6.23
C ASP A 161 45.59 -14.78 6.23
N GLU A 162 45.39 -14.02 5.15
CA GLU A 162 45.82 -12.61 5.08
C GLU A 162 45.09 -11.76 6.15
N ALA A 163 43.79 -11.93 6.30
CA ALA A 163 43.04 -11.23 7.34
C ALA A 163 43.47 -11.67 8.74
N PHE A 164 43.73 -12.98 8.95
CA PHE A 164 44.25 -13.50 10.21
C PHE A 164 45.56 -12.84 10.60
N ASP A 165 46.51 -12.77 9.66
CA ASP A 165 47.84 -12.18 9.88
C ASP A 165 47.73 -10.66 10.17
N ILE A 166 46.89 -9.94 9.51
CA ILE A 166 46.66 -8.52 9.78
C ILE A 166 46.07 -8.33 11.17
N TRP A 167 45.00 -9.06 11.53
CA TRP A 167 44.40 -8.97 12.85
C TRP A 167 45.38 -9.30 13.99
N THR A 168 46.21 -10.33 13.82
CA THR A 168 47.10 -10.81 14.88
C THR A 168 48.44 -10.08 14.91
N LYS A 169 49.09 -9.83 13.75
CA LYS A 169 50.44 -9.27 13.67
C LYS A 169 50.44 -7.73 13.53
N GLN A 170 49.49 -7.14 12.79
CA GLN A 170 49.50 -5.69 12.57
C GLN A 170 48.64 -4.97 13.62
N VAL A 171 47.42 -5.48 13.89
CA VAL A 171 46.51 -4.93 14.92
C VAL A 171 46.95 -5.36 16.33
N GLY A 172 47.57 -6.55 16.47
CA GLY A 172 48.02 -7.07 17.74
C GLY A 172 46.93 -7.76 18.56
N LEU A 173 45.86 -8.20 17.91
CA LEU A 173 44.80 -8.96 18.57
C LEU A 173 45.30 -10.36 18.89
N HIS A 174 45.03 -10.84 20.13
CA HIS A 174 45.45 -12.18 20.52
C HIS A 174 44.80 -13.25 19.62
N PRO A 175 45.50 -14.27 19.14
CA PRO A 175 44.98 -15.28 18.21
C PRO A 175 43.69 -15.98 18.70
N ASP A 176 43.53 -16.16 20.01
CA ASP A 176 42.33 -16.78 20.61
C ASP A 176 41.07 -15.91 20.47
N LYS A 177 41.21 -14.67 20.04
CA LYS A 177 40.11 -13.74 19.77
C LYS A 177 39.76 -13.63 18.28
N VAL A 178 40.41 -14.39 17.42
CA VAL A 178 40.15 -14.45 15.98
C VAL A 178 39.62 -15.82 15.62
N PHE A 179 38.35 -15.89 15.28
CA PHE A 179 37.64 -17.14 15.00
C PHE A 179 37.42 -17.31 13.49
N ARG A 180 37.60 -18.57 13.02
CA ARG A 180 37.45 -18.92 11.61
C ARG A 180 36.11 -19.61 11.37
N PHE A 181 35.26 -19.03 10.51
CA PHE A 181 33.95 -19.58 10.13
C PHE A 181 33.85 -19.81 8.62
N GLY A 182 32.76 -20.46 8.21
CA GLY A 182 32.52 -20.84 6.82
C GLY A 182 31.83 -19.72 6.00
N GLU A 183 31.36 -20.13 4.84
CA GLU A 183 30.72 -19.20 3.87
C GLU A 183 29.39 -18.62 4.33
N LYS A 184 28.75 -19.24 5.29
CA LYS A 184 27.47 -18.76 5.82
C LYS A 184 27.64 -17.53 6.69
N GLU A 185 28.70 -17.50 7.49
CA GLU A 185 28.98 -16.45 8.46
C GLU A 185 29.97 -15.41 7.92
N ASN A 186 31.08 -15.85 7.33
CA ASN A 186 32.18 -14.95 6.94
C ASN A 186 32.40 -14.84 5.42
N PHE A 187 31.36 -14.94 4.64
CA PHE A 187 31.35 -14.56 3.22
C PHE A 187 30.12 -13.70 2.93
N TRP A 188 30.27 -12.62 2.19
CA TRP A 188 29.15 -11.73 1.88
C TRP A 188 28.95 -11.60 0.35
N PRO A 189 27.72 -11.71 -0.15
CA PRO A 189 26.52 -12.19 0.56
C PRO A 189 26.69 -13.62 1.11
N ALA A 190 25.98 -13.94 2.18
CA ALA A 190 26.09 -15.27 2.81
C ALA A 190 25.91 -16.38 1.77
N GLU A 191 26.73 -17.44 1.88
CA GLU A 191 26.73 -18.61 1.00
C GLU A 191 26.94 -18.27 -0.50
N ALA A 192 27.47 -17.10 -0.85
CA ALA A 192 27.74 -16.73 -2.24
C ALA A 192 28.62 -17.73 -3.00
N PRO A 193 29.62 -18.38 -2.41
CA PRO A 193 30.40 -19.41 -3.11
C PRO A 193 29.54 -20.58 -3.57
N SER A 194 28.58 -21.06 -2.78
CA SER A 194 27.78 -22.27 -3.09
C SER A 194 26.44 -21.97 -3.73
N LYS A 195 25.62 -21.09 -3.15
CA LYS A 195 24.23 -20.88 -3.56
C LYS A 195 23.70 -19.46 -3.37
N GLY A 196 24.56 -18.50 -3.04
CA GLY A 196 24.16 -17.11 -2.80
C GLY A 196 23.73 -16.35 -4.07
N PRO A 197 23.32 -15.09 -3.95
CA PRO A 197 22.92 -14.25 -5.07
C PRO A 197 24.11 -13.93 -6.00
N ASN A 198 23.81 -13.63 -7.27
CA ASN A 198 24.82 -13.19 -8.25
C ASN A 198 25.25 -11.75 -8.00
N GLY A 199 26.48 -11.43 -8.38
CA GLY A 199 27.07 -10.10 -8.28
C GLY A 199 28.33 -10.03 -7.42
N PRO A 200 28.76 -8.81 -7.06
CA PRO A 200 29.97 -8.58 -6.26
C PRO A 200 29.90 -9.30 -4.92
N CYS A 201 30.96 -10.03 -4.58
CA CYS A 201 31.03 -10.81 -3.34
C CYS A 201 32.49 -11.00 -2.87
N GLY A 202 32.66 -11.44 -1.62
CA GLY A 202 33.97 -11.72 -1.06
C GLY A 202 33.93 -12.20 0.38
N PRO A 203 35.07 -12.73 0.89
CA PRO A 203 35.21 -13.06 2.29
C PRO A 203 35.10 -11.83 3.16
N CYS A 204 34.73 -12.00 4.43
CA CYS A 204 34.57 -10.87 5.33
C CYS A 204 35.15 -11.16 6.72
N SER A 205 35.42 -10.06 7.47
CA SER A 205 35.72 -10.08 8.88
C SER A 205 34.62 -9.37 9.64
N GLU A 206 33.99 -10.06 10.58
CA GLU A 206 32.98 -9.47 11.46
C GLU A 206 33.57 -9.13 12.81
N ILE A 207 33.21 -7.99 13.37
CA ILE A 207 33.66 -7.49 14.67
C ILE A 207 32.51 -7.60 15.66
N TYR A 208 32.77 -8.25 16.79
CA TYR A 208 31.80 -8.44 17.86
C TYR A 208 32.26 -7.76 19.14
N PHE A 209 31.30 -7.18 19.84
CA PHE A 209 31.49 -6.75 21.23
C PHE A 209 31.22 -7.93 22.18
N ASP A 210 32.16 -8.25 23.05
CA ASP A 210 32.00 -9.21 24.15
C ASP A 210 31.60 -8.51 25.44
N ALA A 211 30.35 -8.68 25.88
CA ALA A 211 29.85 -8.08 27.12
C ALA A 211 30.43 -8.74 28.39
N LYS A 212 31.11 -9.87 28.29
CA LYS A 212 31.69 -10.65 29.42
C LYS A 212 33.15 -11.02 29.17
N PRO A 213 34.03 -10.01 28.96
CA PRO A 213 35.45 -10.25 28.69
C PRO A 213 36.10 -11.04 29.83
N GLY A 214 37.05 -11.90 29.50
CA GLY A 214 37.73 -12.74 30.45
C GLY A 214 37.05 -14.05 30.81
N GLN A 215 35.81 -14.27 30.39
CA GLN A 215 35.23 -15.59 30.46
C GLN A 215 35.77 -16.51 29.35
N PRO A 216 35.94 -17.82 29.58
CA PRO A 216 36.33 -18.73 28.53
C PRO A 216 35.44 -18.63 27.30
N TYR A 217 36.02 -18.62 26.11
CA TYR A 217 35.26 -18.68 24.87
C TYR A 217 34.68 -20.09 24.73
N PRO A 218 33.43 -20.22 24.21
CA PRO A 218 32.89 -21.50 23.85
C PRO A 218 33.84 -22.21 22.87
N ASP A 219 33.85 -23.54 22.81
CA ASP A 219 34.61 -24.27 21.82
C ASP A 219 34.19 -23.88 20.38
N LYS A 220 35.02 -24.23 19.37
CA LYS A 220 34.77 -23.85 17.98
C LYS A 220 33.39 -24.24 17.44
N LYS A 221 32.74 -25.26 18.01
CA LYS A 221 31.35 -25.65 17.66
C LYS A 221 30.29 -24.81 18.40
N GLY A 222 30.59 -24.37 19.62
CA GLY A 222 29.71 -23.50 20.42
C GLY A 222 29.72 -22.05 19.96
N LEU A 223 30.74 -21.59 19.22
CA LEU A 223 30.81 -20.26 18.63
C LEU A 223 29.95 -20.09 17.39
N GLN A 224 29.53 -21.18 16.74
CA GLN A 224 28.55 -21.11 15.65
C GLN A 224 27.14 -20.64 16.12
N SER A 225 26.92 -20.60 17.43
CA SER A 225 25.77 -19.95 18.07
C SER A 225 26.31 -19.00 19.14
N LEU A 226 26.95 -17.90 18.72
CA LEU A 226 27.34 -16.80 19.61
C LEU A 226 26.10 -16.35 20.40
N PRO A 227 26.02 -16.57 21.72
CA PRO A 227 24.85 -16.19 22.49
C PRO A 227 24.63 -14.68 22.41
N ASP A 228 23.47 -14.25 21.96
CA ASP A 228 23.09 -12.84 21.79
C ASP A 228 23.22 -12.00 23.07
N ASP A 229 23.21 -12.63 24.23
CA ASP A 229 23.38 -11.99 25.54
C ASP A 229 24.83 -11.68 25.90
N ARG A 230 25.79 -12.24 25.14
CA ARG A 230 27.23 -12.01 25.34
C ARG A 230 27.87 -11.30 24.17
N PHE A 231 27.55 -11.69 22.93
CA PHE A 231 28.23 -11.21 21.73
C PHE A 231 27.29 -10.41 20.86
N THR A 232 27.64 -9.14 20.59
CA THR A 232 26.91 -8.26 19.67
C THR A 232 27.80 -7.95 18.48
N GLU A 233 27.39 -8.38 17.28
CA GLU A 233 28.04 -7.94 16.04
C GLU A 233 27.84 -6.44 15.87
N VAL A 234 28.94 -5.70 15.79
CA VAL A 234 28.95 -4.24 15.64
C VAL A 234 29.41 -3.79 14.26
N GLY A 235 29.99 -4.68 13.47
CA GLY A 235 30.43 -4.34 12.12
C GLY A 235 30.95 -5.52 11.32
N ASN A 236 30.91 -5.35 9.99
CA ASN A 236 31.38 -6.31 9.01
C ASN A 236 32.27 -5.61 7.98
N CYS A 237 33.49 -6.13 7.76
CA CYS A 237 34.42 -5.67 6.74
C CYS A 237 34.41 -6.67 5.59
N VAL A 238 33.79 -6.36 4.49
CA VAL A 238 33.71 -7.22 3.31
C VAL A 238 34.85 -6.88 2.35
N PHE A 239 35.59 -7.89 1.95
CA PHE A 239 36.71 -7.81 1.01
C PHE A 239 36.25 -8.27 -0.37
N THR A 240 35.52 -7.38 -1.05
CA THR A 240 34.84 -7.67 -2.32
C THR A 240 35.87 -7.82 -3.43
N GLN A 241 36.07 -9.04 -3.92
CA GLN A 241 37.09 -9.38 -4.92
C GLN A 241 36.59 -10.33 -6.01
N PHE A 242 35.35 -10.81 -5.93
CA PHE A 242 34.73 -11.70 -6.91
C PHE A 242 33.39 -11.15 -7.38
N ASP A 243 33.02 -11.56 -8.61
CA ASP A 243 31.69 -11.40 -9.21
C ASP A 243 31.09 -12.79 -9.44
N ARG A 244 30.06 -13.15 -8.67
CA ARG A 244 29.36 -14.42 -8.82
C ARG A 244 28.46 -14.38 -10.05
N GLN A 245 28.69 -15.32 -10.95
CA GLN A 245 27.97 -15.47 -12.21
C GLN A 245 26.69 -16.30 -12.03
N SER A 246 25.83 -16.29 -13.04
CA SER A 246 24.58 -17.05 -13.06
C SER A 246 24.77 -18.58 -13.04
N ASP A 247 25.94 -19.07 -13.48
CA ASP A 247 26.35 -20.48 -13.41
C ASP A 247 26.94 -20.88 -12.06
N GLY A 248 27.00 -19.95 -11.10
CA GLY A 248 27.58 -20.14 -9.77
C GLY A 248 29.10 -19.95 -9.69
N SER A 249 29.78 -19.72 -10.81
CA SER A 249 31.22 -19.47 -10.81
C SER A 249 31.59 -18.12 -10.21
N LEU A 250 32.73 -18.06 -9.49
CA LEU A 250 33.29 -16.81 -8.96
C LEU A 250 34.37 -16.31 -9.91
N LYS A 251 34.15 -15.21 -10.59
CA LYS A 251 35.15 -14.53 -11.41
C LYS A 251 35.82 -13.41 -10.61
N PRO A 252 37.16 -13.28 -10.64
CA PRO A 252 37.81 -12.12 -10.04
C PRO A 252 37.28 -10.82 -10.61
N LEU A 253 37.00 -9.83 -9.75
CA LEU A 253 36.66 -8.47 -10.15
C LEU A 253 37.89 -7.79 -10.80
N PRO A 254 37.71 -6.80 -11.67
CA PRO A 254 38.78 -6.01 -12.28
C PRO A 254 39.70 -5.35 -11.22
N GLN A 255 39.14 -5.05 -10.06
CA GLN A 255 39.86 -4.45 -8.92
C GLN A 255 39.36 -5.04 -7.60
N LYS A 256 40.21 -5.02 -6.59
CA LYS A 256 39.83 -5.39 -5.22
C LYS A 256 39.16 -4.18 -4.56
N ASN A 257 38.03 -4.40 -3.89
CA ASN A 257 37.26 -3.35 -3.28
C ASN A 257 37.00 -3.63 -1.80
N ILE A 258 36.75 -2.58 -1.05
CA ILE A 258 36.31 -2.64 0.34
C ILE A 258 34.85 -2.20 0.42
N ASP A 259 34.05 -2.96 1.18
CA ASP A 259 32.69 -2.65 1.57
C ASP A 259 32.55 -2.91 3.09
N VAL A 260 32.51 -1.85 3.86
CA VAL A 260 32.33 -1.94 5.32
C VAL A 260 30.92 -1.50 5.67
N GLY A 261 30.26 -2.29 6.51
CA GLY A 261 28.95 -1.95 7.08
C GLY A 261 28.94 -2.10 8.60
N LEU A 262 28.71 -0.99 9.31
CA LEU A 262 28.56 -0.96 10.77
C LEU A 262 27.16 -0.54 11.15
N GLY A 263 26.47 -1.30 12.01
CA GLY A 263 25.14 -0.97 12.49
C GLY A 263 25.16 0.14 13.55
N LEU A 264 24.68 1.34 13.22
CA LEU A 264 24.69 2.48 14.15
C LEU A 264 23.93 2.19 15.43
N GLU A 265 22.74 1.61 15.34
CA GLU A 265 21.89 1.26 16.48
C GLU A 265 22.57 0.26 17.42
N ARG A 266 23.33 -0.71 16.86
CA ARG A 266 24.07 -1.71 17.64
C ARG A 266 25.26 -1.06 18.38
N ILE A 267 26.00 -0.22 17.71
CA ILE A 267 27.12 0.55 18.34
C ILE A 267 26.58 1.46 19.43
N ALA A 268 25.47 2.15 19.18
CA ALA A 268 24.84 3.01 20.18
C ALA A 268 24.41 2.21 21.42
N ALA A 269 23.81 1.02 21.23
CA ALA A 269 23.41 0.16 22.36
C ALA A 269 24.61 -0.28 23.20
N VAL A 270 25.71 -0.68 22.55
CA VAL A 270 26.96 -1.05 23.23
C VAL A 270 27.51 0.11 24.04
N LEU A 271 27.67 1.29 23.42
CA LEU A 271 28.29 2.45 24.07
C LEU A 271 27.42 3.08 25.17
N GLN A 272 26.11 2.93 25.07
CA GLN A 272 25.16 3.42 26.08
C GLN A 272 24.88 2.38 27.18
N GLY A 273 25.48 1.17 27.08
CA GLY A 273 25.22 0.08 28.03
C GLY A 273 23.77 -0.41 28.04
N ALA A 274 23.07 -0.24 26.92
CA ALA A 274 21.69 -0.64 26.79
C ALA A 274 21.56 -2.16 26.61
N LYS A 275 20.49 -2.76 27.19
CA LYS A 275 20.25 -4.21 27.09
C LYS A 275 19.84 -4.64 25.68
N ASN A 276 19.30 -3.72 24.92
CA ASN A 276 18.89 -3.91 23.51
C ASN A 276 18.84 -2.55 22.81
N ASN A 277 18.81 -2.56 21.47
CA ASN A 277 18.83 -1.33 20.68
C ASN A 277 17.63 -0.40 20.99
N PHE A 278 16.50 -0.94 21.44
CA PHE A 278 15.29 -0.16 21.73
C PHE A 278 15.38 0.65 23.02
N GLU A 279 16.37 0.40 23.87
CA GLU A 279 16.61 1.18 25.10
C GLU A 279 17.56 2.37 24.89
N THR A 280 18.07 2.57 23.67
CA THR A 280 18.90 3.71 23.29
C THR A 280 18.07 4.98 23.10
N GLU A 281 18.73 6.16 23.05
CA GLU A 281 18.07 7.44 22.77
C GLU A 281 17.39 7.49 21.40
N LEU A 282 17.73 6.59 20.49
CA LEU A 282 17.07 6.47 19.19
C LEU A 282 15.63 5.97 19.28
N PHE A 283 15.30 5.17 20.29
CA PHE A 283 14.00 4.50 20.42
C PHE A 283 13.28 4.87 21.72
N ARG A 284 14.00 5.15 22.78
CA ARG A 284 13.41 5.41 24.10
C ARG A 284 12.31 6.47 24.07
N PRO A 285 12.45 7.60 23.36
CA PRO A 285 11.39 8.61 23.28
C PRO A 285 10.06 8.09 22.73
N TYR A 286 10.10 7.13 21.76
CA TYR A 286 8.88 6.50 21.25
C TYR A 286 8.23 5.59 22.30
N LEU A 287 9.05 4.80 23.01
CA LEU A 287 8.57 3.89 24.06
C LEU A 287 7.96 4.64 25.23
N ASP A 288 8.57 5.77 25.65
CA ASP A 288 8.06 6.64 26.71
C ASP A 288 6.74 7.30 26.29
N HIS A 289 6.64 7.78 25.02
CA HIS A 289 5.39 8.33 24.48
C HIS A 289 4.28 7.27 24.47
N LEU A 290 4.57 6.06 23.98
CA LEU A 290 3.61 4.95 23.95
C LEU A 290 3.20 4.54 25.37
N GLY A 291 4.15 4.53 26.31
CA GLY A 291 3.88 4.25 27.73
C GLY A 291 2.92 5.27 28.35
N ALA A 292 3.15 6.55 28.10
CA ALA A 292 2.27 7.63 28.56
C ALA A 292 0.87 7.54 27.93
N THR A 293 0.79 7.26 26.62
CA THR A 293 -0.48 7.16 25.89
C THR A 293 -1.30 5.93 26.28
N THR A 294 -0.66 4.79 26.55
CA THR A 294 -1.32 3.54 26.92
C THR A 294 -1.53 3.38 28.43
N GLY A 295 -0.94 4.24 29.25
CA GLY A 295 -0.98 4.18 30.72
C GLY A 295 -0.14 3.04 31.33
N VAL A 296 0.67 2.32 30.53
CA VAL A 296 1.55 1.23 30.99
C VAL A 296 2.97 1.48 30.49
N ALA A 297 3.89 1.74 31.42
CA ALA A 297 5.28 2.03 31.08
C ALA A 297 5.98 0.81 30.44
N TYR A 298 6.91 1.09 29.51
CA TYR A 298 7.80 0.09 28.95
C TYR A 298 8.66 -0.59 30.03
N GLY A 299 8.81 -1.91 29.92
CA GLY A 299 9.56 -2.74 30.88
C GLY A 299 8.69 -3.42 31.95
N GLN A 300 7.37 -3.21 31.95
CA GLN A 300 6.47 -3.81 32.93
C GLN A 300 5.81 -5.11 32.42
N ASP A 301 5.64 -5.28 31.14
CA ASP A 301 5.00 -6.44 30.50
C ASP A 301 5.70 -6.80 29.20
N GLY A 302 6.39 -7.93 29.16
CA GLY A 302 7.18 -8.36 28.00
C GLY A 302 6.39 -8.49 26.70
N LYS A 303 5.10 -8.87 26.73
CA LYS A 303 4.26 -8.94 25.53
C LYS A 303 3.91 -7.54 25.00
N ARG A 304 3.64 -6.61 25.90
CA ARG A 304 3.40 -5.21 25.55
C ARG A 304 4.68 -4.55 25.06
N ASP A 305 5.81 -4.85 25.68
CA ASP A 305 7.12 -4.32 25.28
C ASP A 305 7.49 -4.71 23.84
N ILE A 306 7.22 -5.95 23.42
CA ILE A 306 7.40 -6.40 22.04
C ILE A 306 6.58 -5.54 21.07
N ARG A 307 5.32 -5.27 21.39
CA ARG A 307 4.45 -4.42 20.57
C ARG A 307 4.96 -2.98 20.49
N MET A 308 5.36 -2.40 21.64
CA MET A 308 5.90 -1.04 21.69
C MET A 308 7.18 -0.92 20.86
N ARG A 309 8.10 -1.89 20.95
CA ARG A 309 9.32 -1.93 20.12
C ARG A 309 9.01 -1.96 18.63
N ARG A 310 8.05 -2.80 18.21
CA ARG A 310 7.63 -2.87 16.79
C ARG A 310 7.01 -1.56 16.32
N ILE A 311 6.15 -0.93 17.12
CA ILE A 311 5.58 0.38 16.77
C ILE A 311 6.70 1.42 16.59
N ALA A 312 7.65 1.48 17.52
CA ALA A 312 8.77 2.42 17.47
C ALA A 312 9.66 2.22 16.23
N ASP A 313 9.94 0.97 15.85
CA ASP A 313 10.68 0.63 14.63
C ASP A 313 9.86 0.96 13.37
N HIS A 314 8.63 0.51 13.33
CA HIS A 314 7.80 0.59 12.13
C HIS A 314 7.38 2.01 11.77
N VAL A 315 7.14 2.88 12.77
CA VAL A 315 6.83 4.28 12.49
C VAL A 315 8.02 5.01 11.87
N ARG A 316 9.24 4.71 12.29
CA ARG A 316 10.47 5.21 11.64
C ARG A 316 10.51 4.72 10.19
N ALA A 317 10.40 3.41 9.98
CA ALA A 317 10.43 2.79 8.65
C ALA A 317 9.41 3.40 7.69
N VAL A 318 8.14 3.50 8.11
CA VAL A 318 7.06 4.03 7.26
C VAL A 318 7.27 5.52 6.97
N THR A 319 7.67 6.30 7.97
CA THR A 319 7.92 7.74 7.78
C THR A 319 9.02 7.98 6.75
N PHE A 320 10.15 7.26 6.85
CA PHE A 320 11.24 7.37 5.88
C PHE A 320 10.83 6.87 4.49
N CYS A 321 10.11 5.75 4.40
CA CYS A 321 9.61 5.27 3.11
C CYS A 321 8.72 6.30 2.40
N ILE A 322 7.80 6.92 3.13
CA ILE A 322 6.89 7.93 2.57
C ILE A 322 7.66 9.21 2.21
N ALA A 323 8.59 9.64 3.05
CA ALA A 323 9.44 10.81 2.79
C ALA A 323 10.29 10.62 1.51
N ASP A 324 10.73 9.38 1.25
CA ASP A 324 11.45 8.96 0.04
C ASP A 324 10.51 8.58 -1.12
N GLY A 325 9.17 8.78 -0.98
CA GLY A 325 8.17 8.66 -2.03
C GLY A 325 7.53 7.29 -2.19
N ALA A 326 7.80 6.30 -1.34
CA ALA A 326 7.11 5.03 -1.36
C ALA A 326 5.77 5.13 -0.59
N LEU A 327 4.67 5.35 -1.30
CA LEU A 327 3.34 5.43 -0.69
C LEU A 327 2.72 4.04 -0.49
N PRO A 328 1.89 3.84 0.56
CA PRO A 328 1.15 2.59 0.76
C PRO A 328 0.27 2.23 -0.44
N SER A 329 0.44 1.03 -1.00
CA SER A 329 -0.36 0.54 -2.13
C SER A 329 -0.61 -0.97 -2.03
N ASN A 330 -1.26 -1.58 -3.05
CA ASN A 330 -1.54 -3.02 -3.08
C ASN A 330 -0.40 -3.85 -3.69
N GLU A 331 0.59 -3.23 -4.32
CA GLU A 331 1.63 -3.91 -5.08
C GLU A 331 3.02 -3.32 -4.81
N GLY A 332 4.05 -4.09 -5.12
CA GLY A 332 5.43 -3.66 -5.10
C GLY A 332 5.89 -3.06 -3.77
N ARG A 333 6.62 -1.95 -3.84
CA ARG A 333 7.15 -1.22 -2.68
C ARG A 333 6.05 -0.73 -1.74
N GLY A 334 4.97 -0.20 -2.31
CA GLY A 334 3.85 0.33 -1.53
C GLY A 334 3.12 -0.73 -0.71
N TYR A 335 3.05 -1.98 -1.19
CA TYR A 335 2.54 -3.11 -0.42
C TYR A 335 3.37 -3.35 0.86
N VAL A 336 4.69 -3.28 0.76
CA VAL A 336 5.58 -3.43 1.91
C VAL A 336 5.35 -2.31 2.93
N VAL A 337 5.29 -1.04 2.48
CA VAL A 337 5.01 0.10 3.36
C VAL A 337 3.66 -0.06 4.05
N ARG A 338 2.63 -0.45 3.30
CA ARG A 338 1.29 -0.73 3.83
C ARG A 338 1.31 -1.86 4.87
N LYS A 339 2.05 -2.94 4.61
CA LYS A 339 2.19 -4.07 5.54
C LYS A 339 2.83 -3.65 6.86
N ILE A 340 3.92 -2.87 6.80
CA ILE A 340 4.62 -2.37 7.99
C ILE A 340 3.69 -1.45 8.81
N LEU A 341 3.01 -0.51 8.16
CA LEU A 341 2.08 0.42 8.80
C LEU A 341 0.94 -0.30 9.50
N ARG A 342 0.28 -1.24 8.79
CA ARG A 342 -0.84 -2.01 9.34
C ARG A 342 -0.43 -2.90 10.51
N ARG A 343 0.80 -3.41 10.49
CA ARG A 343 1.36 -4.18 11.61
C ARG A 343 1.52 -3.29 12.85
N ALA A 344 2.04 -2.08 12.71
CA ALA A 344 2.14 -1.13 13.81
C ALA A 344 0.76 -0.68 14.34
N ALA A 345 -0.20 -0.41 13.43
CA ALA A 345 -1.57 -0.05 13.80
C ALA A 345 -2.28 -1.18 14.56
N ARG A 346 -2.10 -2.44 14.14
CA ARG A 346 -2.59 -3.62 14.88
C ARG A 346 -1.99 -3.67 16.28
N ASP A 347 -0.67 -3.53 16.40
CA ASP A 347 -0.01 -3.55 17.71
C ASP A 347 -0.53 -2.44 18.63
N GLY A 348 -0.80 -1.24 18.10
CA GLY A 348 -1.46 -0.18 18.85
C GLY A 348 -2.86 -0.54 19.30
N TYR A 349 -3.66 -1.12 18.41
CA TYR A 349 -5.00 -1.60 18.75
C TYR A 349 -4.99 -2.62 19.91
N GLU A 350 -4.05 -3.57 19.86
CA GLU A 350 -3.84 -4.58 20.91
C GLU A 350 -3.29 -3.98 22.22
N LEU A 351 -2.67 -2.80 22.16
CA LEU A 351 -2.28 -2.02 23.34
C LEU A 351 -3.42 -1.15 23.91
N GLY A 352 -4.60 -1.15 23.24
CA GLY A 352 -5.78 -0.37 23.63
C GLY A 352 -5.96 0.96 22.90
N LEU A 353 -5.14 1.25 21.90
CA LEU A 353 -5.25 2.46 21.08
C LEU A 353 -6.22 2.21 19.91
N HIS A 354 -7.50 2.51 20.12
CA HIS A 354 -8.56 2.22 19.13
C HIS A 354 -8.83 3.37 18.15
N LYS A 355 -8.05 4.44 18.23
CA LYS A 355 -8.06 5.57 17.31
C LYS A 355 -6.71 5.67 16.60
N PRO A 356 -6.62 6.31 15.43
CA PRO A 356 -5.34 6.59 14.79
C PRO A 356 -4.40 7.34 15.74
N PHE A 357 -3.14 6.92 15.82
CA PHE A 357 -2.12 7.48 16.69
C PHE A 357 -0.72 7.52 16.06
N LEU A 358 -0.44 6.64 15.06
CA LEU A 358 0.89 6.54 14.45
C LEU A 358 1.33 7.85 13.80
N PHE A 359 0.38 8.60 13.23
CA PHE A 359 0.67 9.89 12.60
C PHE A 359 1.22 10.94 13.59
N GLU A 360 0.90 10.84 14.87
CA GLU A 360 1.39 11.74 15.93
C GLU A 360 2.88 11.51 16.21
N LEU A 361 3.39 10.28 15.96
CA LEU A 361 4.80 9.94 16.14
C LEU A 361 5.72 10.45 15.02
N VAL A 362 5.16 10.90 13.89
CA VAL A 362 5.95 11.43 12.75
C VAL A 362 6.79 12.63 13.17
N ASP A 363 6.25 13.53 13.98
CA ASP A 363 6.99 14.70 14.47
C ASP A 363 8.16 14.31 15.37
N LEU A 364 8.02 13.21 16.11
CA LEU A 364 9.10 12.65 16.91
C LEU A 364 10.22 12.07 16.03
N VAL A 365 9.88 11.41 14.90
CA VAL A 365 10.87 10.98 13.91
C VAL A 365 11.62 12.18 13.34
N GLY A 366 10.91 13.23 12.94
CA GLY A 366 11.52 14.48 12.45
C GLY A 366 12.41 15.17 13.49
N LYS A 367 12.03 15.15 14.78
CA LYS A 367 12.82 15.71 15.86
C LYS A 367 14.13 14.94 16.10
N LEU A 368 14.08 13.60 16.09
CA LEU A 368 15.24 12.76 16.42
C LEU A 368 16.20 12.57 15.24
N MET A 369 15.70 12.56 14.02
CA MET A 369 16.49 12.18 12.84
C MET A 369 16.56 13.26 11.75
N GLY A 370 15.75 14.31 11.82
CA GLY A 370 15.67 15.34 10.78
C GLY A 370 16.89 16.25 10.65
N ASP A 371 17.83 16.23 11.59
CA ASP A 371 19.12 16.95 11.42
C ASP A 371 20.03 16.22 10.43
N GLN A 372 19.96 14.88 10.39
CA GLN A 372 20.70 14.06 9.45
C GLN A 372 19.96 13.87 8.14
N TYR A 373 18.62 13.82 8.20
CA TYR A 373 17.71 13.51 7.08
C TYR A 373 16.62 14.57 6.99
N PRO A 374 16.92 15.75 6.40
CA PRO A 374 16.00 16.89 6.34
C PRO A 374 14.66 16.58 5.68
N GLU A 375 14.65 15.65 4.71
CA GLU A 375 13.47 15.21 3.98
C GLU A 375 12.33 14.71 4.88
N VAL A 376 12.65 14.19 6.06
CA VAL A 376 11.64 13.73 7.03
C VAL A 376 10.87 14.91 7.62
N ARG A 377 11.54 16.04 7.87
CA ARG A 377 10.90 17.28 8.35
C ARG A 377 10.15 17.98 7.24
N GLU A 378 10.76 18.09 6.07
CA GLU A 378 10.19 18.75 4.90
C GLU A 378 8.89 18.06 4.46
N ASN A 379 8.83 16.73 4.50
CA ASN A 379 7.66 15.94 4.12
C ASN A 379 6.77 15.53 5.31
N ALA A 380 6.98 16.05 6.52
CA ALA A 380 6.27 15.63 7.73
C ALA A 380 4.74 15.75 7.61
N ALA A 381 4.24 16.82 6.99
CA ALA A 381 2.81 17.02 6.77
C ALA A 381 2.20 15.93 5.88
N GLN A 382 2.88 15.57 4.78
CA GLN A 382 2.49 14.50 3.89
C GLN A 382 2.54 13.13 4.60
N CYS A 383 3.63 12.85 5.34
CA CYS A 383 3.77 11.61 6.10
C CYS A 383 2.61 11.44 7.08
N ARG A 384 2.28 12.48 7.85
CA ARG A 384 1.15 12.46 8.78
C ARG A 384 -0.18 12.17 8.08
N ALA A 385 -0.47 12.86 6.98
CA ALA A 385 -1.71 12.70 6.25
C ALA A 385 -1.87 11.29 5.68
N VAL A 386 -0.81 10.74 5.06
CA VAL A 386 -0.80 9.39 4.48
C VAL A 386 -0.93 8.31 5.57
N ILE A 387 -0.14 8.41 6.64
CA ILE A 387 -0.18 7.46 7.74
C ILE A 387 -1.55 7.47 8.41
N LYS A 388 -2.10 8.64 8.73
CA LYS A 388 -3.42 8.78 9.35
C LYS A 388 -4.52 8.15 8.47
N GLY A 389 -4.54 8.47 7.17
CA GLY A 389 -5.55 7.94 6.26
C GLY A 389 -5.49 6.41 6.10
N GLU A 390 -4.30 5.83 5.97
CA GLU A 390 -4.16 4.36 5.90
C GLU A 390 -4.51 3.69 7.22
N GLU A 391 -4.15 4.31 8.36
CA GLU A 391 -4.48 3.80 9.70
C GLU A 391 -5.99 3.83 9.96
N GLU A 392 -6.71 4.91 9.62
CA GLU A 392 -8.17 5.02 9.72
C GLU A 392 -8.88 3.94 8.91
N ASN A 393 -8.45 3.77 7.66
CA ASN A 393 -8.98 2.74 6.77
C ASN A 393 -8.72 1.33 7.35
N PHE A 394 -7.48 1.08 7.80
CA PHE A 394 -7.11 -0.21 8.36
C PHE A 394 -7.90 -0.54 9.64
N LEU A 395 -8.03 0.40 10.58
CA LEU A 395 -8.76 0.18 11.82
C LEU A 395 -10.25 -0.12 11.59
N THR A 396 -10.83 0.43 10.51
CA THR A 396 -12.20 0.10 10.11
C THR A 396 -12.30 -1.33 9.59
N VAL A 397 -11.39 -1.71 8.67
CA VAL A 397 -11.30 -3.07 8.13
C VAL A 397 -10.96 -4.08 9.24
N TYR A 398 -10.04 -3.73 10.14
CA TYR A 398 -9.60 -4.59 11.23
C TYR A 398 -10.75 -4.93 12.17
N ARG A 399 -11.52 -3.95 12.63
CA ARG A 399 -12.70 -4.18 13.49
C ARG A 399 -13.74 -5.08 12.84
N GLN A 400 -14.07 -4.82 11.56
CA GLN A 400 -15.04 -5.63 10.81
C GLN A 400 -14.53 -7.05 10.58
N GLY A 401 -13.28 -7.20 10.18
CA GLY A 401 -12.64 -8.48 9.93
C GLY A 401 -12.52 -9.32 11.22
N MET A 402 -12.10 -8.70 12.33
CA MET A 402 -12.04 -9.37 13.63
C MET A 402 -13.38 -9.87 14.09
N ALA A 403 -14.46 -9.08 13.97
CA ALA A 403 -15.80 -9.51 14.35
C ALA A 403 -16.25 -10.76 13.56
N LYS A 404 -15.95 -10.80 12.24
CA LYS A 404 -16.26 -11.96 11.40
C LYS A 404 -15.37 -13.16 11.71
N LEU A 405 -14.09 -12.93 12.00
CA LEU A 405 -13.17 -13.99 12.40
C LEU A 405 -13.58 -14.58 13.75
N ASP A 406 -14.01 -13.77 14.71
CA ASP A 406 -14.54 -14.21 15.98
C ASP A 406 -15.79 -15.08 15.82
N GLU A 407 -16.71 -14.66 14.93
CA GLU A 407 -17.92 -15.43 14.59
C GLU A 407 -17.56 -16.79 13.95
N PHE A 408 -16.63 -16.80 12.99
CA PHE A 408 -16.17 -18.03 12.37
C PHE A 408 -15.51 -18.98 13.38
N LEU A 409 -14.58 -18.48 14.19
CA LEU A 409 -13.83 -19.30 15.15
C LEU A 409 -14.70 -19.80 16.32
N ALA A 410 -15.78 -19.10 16.64
CA ALA A 410 -16.75 -19.56 17.65
C ALA A 410 -17.48 -20.85 17.22
N HIS A 411 -17.64 -21.07 15.91
CA HIS A 411 -18.32 -22.23 15.36
C HIS A 411 -17.35 -23.29 14.79
N ALA A 412 -16.08 -22.93 14.57
CA ALA A 412 -15.06 -23.83 14.06
C ALA A 412 -14.56 -24.79 15.15
N ALA A 413 -14.55 -26.10 14.85
CA ALA A 413 -13.91 -27.06 15.73
C ALA A 413 -12.40 -26.81 15.78
N LYS A 414 -11.81 -26.81 17.00
CA LYS A 414 -10.34 -26.70 17.13
C LYS A 414 -9.69 -27.93 16.51
N PRO A 415 -8.77 -27.76 15.55
CA PRO A 415 -8.06 -28.86 14.96
C PRO A 415 -7.19 -29.57 16.02
N GLY A 416 -7.14 -30.90 15.94
CA GLY A 416 -6.13 -31.65 16.68
C GLY A 416 -4.72 -31.39 16.17
N PRO A 417 -3.67 -31.97 16.77
CA PRO A 417 -2.31 -31.82 16.29
C PRO A 417 -2.17 -32.30 14.83
N GLY A 418 -2.00 -31.38 13.90
CA GLY A 418 -1.74 -31.65 12.46
C GLY A 418 -2.71 -31.05 11.45
N PRO A 419 -4.04 -31.27 11.52
CA PRO A 419 -4.93 -30.74 10.48
C PRO A 419 -5.16 -29.23 10.55
N CYS A 420 -5.50 -28.62 9.41
CA CYS A 420 -5.94 -27.23 9.35
C CYS A 420 -7.39 -27.08 9.82
N THR A 421 -7.80 -25.86 10.18
CA THR A 421 -9.20 -25.56 10.54
C THR A 421 -10.07 -25.70 9.29
N ALA A 422 -11.12 -26.51 9.36
CA ALA A 422 -12.01 -26.75 8.23
C ALA A 422 -12.63 -25.45 7.70
N GLY A 423 -12.56 -25.22 6.38
CA GLY A 423 -13.06 -24.02 5.74
C GLY A 423 -12.23 -22.75 6.02
N GLY A 424 -11.10 -22.88 6.74
CA GLY A 424 -10.28 -21.73 7.16
C GLY A 424 -9.63 -21.00 5.98
N GLY A 425 -9.23 -21.73 4.92
CA GLY A 425 -8.60 -21.14 3.75
C GLY A 425 -9.56 -20.31 2.91
N GLU A 426 -10.74 -20.84 2.61
CA GLU A 426 -11.80 -20.15 1.87
C GLU A 426 -12.35 -18.95 2.65
N PHE A 427 -12.45 -19.10 3.96
CA PHE A 427 -12.87 -17.99 4.82
C PHE A 427 -11.84 -16.88 4.86
N ALA A 428 -10.54 -17.21 4.99
CA ALA A 428 -9.45 -16.24 4.90
C ALA A 428 -9.41 -15.53 3.55
N PHE A 429 -9.68 -16.26 2.45
CA PHE A 429 -9.83 -15.68 1.13
C PHE A 429 -10.99 -14.67 1.08
N THR A 430 -12.15 -15.02 1.64
CA THR A 430 -13.31 -14.12 1.71
C THR A 430 -12.99 -12.86 2.52
N LEU A 431 -12.31 -13.02 3.67
CA LEU A 431 -11.85 -11.87 4.47
C LEU A 431 -10.87 -10.97 3.68
N HIS A 432 -9.96 -11.59 2.93
CA HIS A 432 -8.97 -10.86 2.15
C HIS A 432 -9.60 -10.16 0.94
N ASP A 433 -10.36 -10.89 0.12
CA ASP A 433 -10.89 -10.42 -1.16
C ASP A 433 -12.06 -9.43 -0.99
N THR A 434 -13.01 -9.76 -0.12
CA THR A 434 -14.25 -8.99 0.05
C THR A 434 -14.11 -7.87 1.08
N PHE A 435 -13.39 -8.10 2.17
CA PHE A 435 -13.27 -7.16 3.28
C PHE A 435 -11.91 -6.47 3.36
N GLY A 436 -10.93 -6.86 2.53
CA GLY A 436 -9.59 -6.28 2.53
C GLY A 436 -8.78 -6.59 3.79
N PHE A 437 -9.18 -7.63 4.56
CA PHE A 437 -8.50 -8.02 5.79
C PHE A 437 -7.26 -8.84 5.46
N PRO A 438 -6.05 -8.45 5.93
CA PRO A 438 -4.82 -9.11 5.53
C PRO A 438 -4.74 -10.57 5.98
N VAL A 439 -4.29 -11.46 5.09
CA VAL A 439 -4.23 -12.91 5.38
C VAL A 439 -3.20 -13.25 6.46
N ASP A 440 -2.08 -12.53 6.51
CA ASP A 440 -1.05 -12.69 7.54
C ASP A 440 -1.58 -12.36 8.95
N ILE A 441 -2.49 -11.39 9.05
CA ILE A 441 -3.20 -11.09 10.31
C ILE A 441 -4.20 -12.20 10.62
N THR A 442 -4.96 -12.68 9.63
CA THR A 442 -5.89 -13.81 9.79
C THR A 442 -5.18 -15.03 10.33
N GLN A 443 -4.07 -15.42 9.69
CA GLN A 443 -3.24 -16.54 10.09
C GLN A 443 -2.77 -16.40 11.53
N LYS A 444 -2.19 -15.25 11.87
CA LYS A 444 -1.64 -15.02 13.20
C LYS A 444 -2.69 -15.04 14.30
N VAL A 445 -3.87 -14.45 14.06
CA VAL A 445 -4.98 -14.48 15.02
C VAL A 445 -5.53 -15.91 15.19
N MET A 446 -5.62 -16.67 14.09
CA MET A 446 -6.01 -18.08 14.14
C MET A 446 -5.02 -18.90 14.99
N GLU A 447 -3.71 -18.73 14.75
CA GLU A 447 -2.65 -19.41 15.53
C GLU A 447 -2.69 -19.05 17.02
N GLU A 448 -2.82 -17.76 17.37
CA GLU A 448 -2.93 -17.28 18.74
C GLU A 448 -4.14 -17.90 19.50
N ARG A 449 -5.18 -18.31 18.75
CA ARG A 449 -6.40 -18.94 19.30
C ARG A 449 -6.40 -20.46 19.17
N GLY A 450 -5.31 -21.05 18.71
CA GLY A 450 -5.14 -22.52 18.57
C GLY A 450 -5.81 -23.11 17.34
N HIS A 451 -6.02 -22.30 16.32
CA HIS A 451 -6.49 -22.68 14.99
C HIS A 451 -5.36 -22.61 13.97
N ARG A 452 -5.50 -23.29 12.84
CA ARG A 452 -4.51 -23.28 11.74
C ARG A 452 -5.17 -22.95 10.42
N LEU A 453 -4.56 -22.02 9.68
CA LEU A 453 -4.98 -21.66 8.34
C LEU A 453 -4.61 -22.76 7.34
N ASP A 454 -5.50 -23.06 6.42
CA ASP A 454 -5.20 -23.85 5.22
C ASP A 454 -4.69 -22.89 4.13
N GLU A 455 -3.36 -22.74 4.07
CA GLU A 455 -2.70 -21.88 3.08
C GLU A 455 -2.92 -22.39 1.65
N GLY A 456 -2.96 -23.73 1.46
CA GLY A 456 -3.18 -24.31 0.14
C GLY A 456 -4.59 -24.01 -0.41
N ALA A 457 -5.62 -24.08 0.42
CA ALA A 457 -6.98 -23.69 0.03
C ALA A 457 -7.09 -22.17 -0.23
N PHE A 458 -6.40 -21.35 0.57
CA PHE A 458 -6.32 -19.90 0.34
C PHE A 458 -5.65 -19.58 -1.01
N GLU A 459 -4.49 -20.16 -1.30
CA GLU A 459 -3.75 -19.93 -2.55
C GLU A 459 -4.54 -20.42 -3.78
N ALA A 460 -5.22 -21.56 -3.67
CA ALA A 460 -6.08 -22.06 -4.74
C ALA A 460 -7.24 -21.08 -5.05
N ALA A 461 -7.86 -20.51 -4.02
CA ALA A 461 -8.92 -19.52 -4.18
C ALA A 461 -8.39 -18.20 -4.80
N MET A 462 -7.20 -17.75 -4.40
CA MET A 462 -6.53 -16.59 -4.99
C MET A 462 -6.16 -16.80 -6.45
N GLU A 463 -5.66 -17.99 -6.82
CA GLU A 463 -5.33 -18.30 -8.22
C GLU A 463 -6.59 -18.37 -9.10
N ALA A 464 -7.66 -18.96 -8.59
CA ALA A 464 -8.96 -18.97 -9.28
C ALA A 464 -9.51 -17.55 -9.51
N GLN A 465 -9.29 -16.62 -8.58
CA GLN A 465 -9.62 -15.21 -8.75
C GLN A 465 -8.75 -14.55 -9.82
N ARG A 466 -7.41 -14.77 -9.78
CA ARG A 466 -6.48 -14.25 -10.79
C ARG A 466 -6.83 -14.73 -12.20
N GLN A 467 -7.21 -16.00 -12.34
CA GLN A 467 -7.62 -16.57 -13.63
C GLN A 467 -8.91 -15.92 -14.13
N ARG A 468 -9.90 -15.68 -13.26
CA ARG A 468 -11.13 -14.94 -13.61
C ARG A 468 -10.83 -13.50 -14.01
N ALA A 469 -9.94 -12.80 -13.29
CA ALA A 469 -9.48 -11.46 -13.62
C ALA A 469 -8.74 -11.42 -14.96
N ARG A 470 -7.84 -12.39 -15.23
CA ARG A 470 -7.15 -12.53 -16.53
C ARG A 470 -8.13 -12.85 -17.67
N ALA A 471 -9.14 -13.69 -17.45
CA ALA A 471 -10.16 -14.00 -18.45
C ALA A 471 -11.06 -12.80 -18.78
N SER A 472 -11.31 -11.91 -17.82
CA SER A 472 -12.03 -10.65 -18.03
C SER A 472 -11.17 -9.54 -18.66
N MET A 473 -9.84 -9.64 -18.56
CA MET A 473 -8.84 -8.78 -19.19
C MET A 473 -8.32 -9.34 -20.52
N ALA A 474 -9.11 -10.16 -21.24
CA ALA A 474 -8.69 -10.79 -22.49
C ALA A 474 -8.51 -9.80 -23.64
N THR A 475 -7.52 -8.94 -23.49
CA THR A 475 -6.63 -8.43 -24.52
C THR A 475 -5.22 -8.68 -23.99
N ALA A 476 -4.83 -9.96 -23.97
CA ALA A 476 -3.48 -10.35 -23.59
C ALA A 476 -2.53 -9.99 -24.73
N ASP A 477 -1.80 -8.88 -24.58
CA ASP A 477 -0.49 -8.77 -25.19
C ASP A 477 0.39 -9.85 -24.55
N ALA A 478 0.70 -10.88 -25.33
CA ALA A 478 1.61 -11.93 -24.94
C ALA A 478 2.90 -11.29 -24.40
N VAL A 479 3.37 -11.75 -23.25
CA VAL A 479 4.66 -11.37 -22.68
C VAL A 479 5.74 -11.81 -23.66
N PHE A 480 6.13 -10.91 -24.58
CA PHE A 480 7.30 -11.09 -25.41
C PHE A 480 8.52 -10.95 -24.50
N THR A 481 9.30 -12.01 -24.45
CA THR A 481 10.43 -12.12 -23.52
C THR A 481 11.60 -11.23 -23.96
N ALA A 482 12.49 -10.86 -23.05
CA ALA A 482 13.75 -10.13 -23.31
C ALA A 482 14.61 -10.76 -24.45
N SER A 483 14.27 -11.97 -24.87
CA SER A 483 14.91 -12.70 -25.96
C SER A 483 14.79 -12.03 -27.34
N VAL A 484 13.71 -11.28 -27.62
CA VAL A 484 13.46 -10.64 -28.91
C VAL A 484 14.52 -9.58 -29.25
N ALA A 485 14.80 -8.69 -28.29
CA ALA A 485 15.81 -7.63 -28.52
C ALA A 485 17.23 -8.21 -28.72
N VAL A 486 17.56 -9.29 -27.99
CA VAL A 486 18.84 -10.00 -28.18
C VAL A 486 18.92 -10.58 -29.59
N LYS A 487 17.88 -11.29 -30.04
CA LYS A 487 17.82 -11.87 -31.39
C LYS A 487 17.93 -10.82 -32.51
N LEU A 488 17.29 -9.65 -32.34
CA LEU A 488 17.38 -8.55 -33.30
C LEU A 488 18.80 -7.96 -33.33
N ARG A 489 19.48 -7.84 -32.19
CA ARG A 489 20.90 -7.39 -32.15
C ARG A 489 21.82 -8.42 -32.79
N ASP A 490 21.65 -9.71 -32.53
CA ASP A 490 22.41 -10.79 -33.15
C ASP A 490 22.23 -10.81 -34.67
N ALA A 491 21.02 -10.49 -35.13
CA ALA A 491 20.73 -10.26 -36.56
C ALA A 491 21.27 -8.92 -37.10
N LYS A 492 22.04 -8.16 -36.29
CA LYS A 492 22.62 -6.85 -36.60
C LYS A 492 21.59 -5.79 -37.04
N CYS A 493 20.36 -5.86 -36.49
CA CYS A 493 19.39 -4.80 -36.69
C CYS A 493 19.81 -3.57 -35.87
N ALA A 494 19.77 -2.39 -36.46
CA ALA A 494 19.98 -1.13 -35.73
C ALA A 494 18.70 -0.74 -34.97
N PRO A 495 18.82 -0.04 -33.82
CA PRO A 495 17.68 0.54 -33.13
C PRO A 495 16.81 1.42 -34.04
N THR A 496 15.50 1.46 -33.79
CA THR A 496 14.55 2.23 -34.60
C THR A 496 14.69 3.72 -34.34
N VAL A 497 14.79 4.52 -35.38
CA VAL A 497 14.76 5.99 -35.27
C VAL A 497 13.31 6.46 -35.22
N PHE A 498 12.89 7.08 -34.12
CA PHE A 498 11.53 7.61 -33.96
C PHE A 498 11.38 8.96 -34.67
N THR A 499 10.47 9.05 -35.64
CA THR A 499 10.21 10.28 -36.45
C THR A 499 8.88 10.94 -36.05
N GLY A 500 8.04 10.28 -35.26
CA GLY A 500 6.64 10.60 -34.98
C GLY A 500 6.37 11.88 -34.18
N TYR A 501 7.40 12.65 -33.80
CA TYR A 501 7.20 14.01 -33.29
C TYR A 501 6.93 15.01 -34.42
N ARG A 502 7.28 14.68 -35.65
CA ARG A 502 7.22 15.60 -36.81
C ARG A 502 6.25 15.14 -37.90
N GLU A 503 6.10 13.84 -38.06
CA GLU A 503 5.34 13.25 -39.16
C GLU A 503 4.51 12.06 -38.67
N LEU A 504 3.38 11.82 -39.35
CA LEU A 504 2.48 10.69 -39.08
C LEU A 504 2.63 9.56 -40.12
N ALA A 505 3.38 9.80 -41.17
CA ALA A 505 3.68 8.81 -42.21
C ALA A 505 5.12 8.95 -42.65
N THR A 506 5.76 7.81 -42.91
CA THR A 506 7.13 7.77 -43.45
C THR A 506 7.35 6.50 -44.23
N THR A 507 8.34 6.52 -45.13
CA THR A 507 8.82 5.33 -45.82
C THR A 507 10.09 4.84 -45.16
N SER A 508 10.13 3.55 -44.78
CA SER A 508 11.25 2.96 -44.03
C SER A 508 11.51 1.51 -44.47
N LYS A 509 12.72 1.03 -44.18
CA LYS A 509 13.09 -0.36 -44.47
C LYS A 509 12.55 -1.27 -43.38
N LEU A 510 11.87 -2.37 -43.72
CA LEU A 510 11.49 -3.43 -42.82
C LEU A 510 12.72 -4.27 -42.43
N VAL A 511 13.23 -4.12 -41.20
CA VAL A 511 14.50 -4.74 -40.78
C VAL A 511 14.33 -6.04 -40.03
N GLY A 512 13.13 -6.30 -39.51
CA GLY A 512 12.84 -7.56 -38.82
C GLY A 512 11.36 -7.89 -38.78
N ILE A 513 11.05 -9.18 -38.81
CA ILE A 513 9.73 -9.74 -38.56
C ILE A 513 9.88 -10.81 -37.49
N VAL A 514 9.12 -10.69 -36.40
CA VAL A 514 9.11 -11.67 -35.32
C VAL A 514 7.73 -12.32 -35.28
N GLY A 515 7.71 -13.64 -35.43
CA GLY A 515 6.52 -14.48 -35.39
C GLY A 515 6.25 -15.02 -33.97
N GLU A 516 5.36 -15.99 -33.91
CA GLU A 516 5.02 -16.70 -32.66
C GLU A 516 6.28 -17.33 -32.03
N ASN A 517 6.29 -17.42 -30.68
CA ASN A 517 7.42 -17.93 -29.90
C ASN A 517 8.74 -17.20 -30.14
N ASP A 518 8.68 -15.89 -30.41
CA ASP A 518 9.84 -15.03 -30.62
C ASP A 518 10.76 -15.49 -31.80
N THR A 519 10.22 -16.14 -32.81
CA THR A 519 11.00 -16.61 -33.96
C THR A 519 11.21 -15.50 -34.98
N LEU A 520 12.46 -15.30 -35.42
CA LEU A 520 12.75 -14.39 -36.53
C LEU A 520 12.31 -15.03 -37.87
N LEU A 521 11.50 -14.28 -38.62
CA LEU A 521 10.98 -14.70 -39.92
C LEU A 521 11.62 -13.87 -41.04
N THR A 522 11.78 -14.45 -42.18
CA THR A 522 12.21 -13.73 -43.38
C THR A 522 11.04 -13.08 -44.13
N PHE A 523 9.83 -13.59 -43.95
CA PHE A 523 8.59 -13.04 -44.51
C PHE A 523 7.39 -13.39 -43.60
N ALA A 524 6.28 -12.65 -43.76
CA ALA A 524 4.99 -12.94 -43.15
C ALA A 524 3.84 -12.85 -44.17
N LYS A 525 2.83 -13.71 -44.05
CA LYS A 525 1.67 -13.82 -44.97
C LYS A 525 0.37 -13.39 -44.29
N ALA A 526 -0.64 -13.11 -45.12
CA ALA A 526 -1.97 -12.76 -44.66
C ALA A 526 -2.51 -13.73 -43.60
N GLY A 527 -3.11 -13.17 -42.56
CA GLY A 527 -3.65 -13.85 -41.37
C GLY A 527 -2.65 -14.04 -40.23
N GLN A 528 -1.35 -13.85 -40.42
CA GLN A 528 -0.35 -14.02 -39.38
C GLN A 528 -0.28 -12.82 -38.45
N LYS A 529 -0.17 -13.08 -37.13
CA LYS A 529 0.18 -12.09 -36.10
C LYS A 529 1.69 -12.02 -35.96
N VAL A 530 2.24 -10.84 -36.10
CA VAL A 530 3.70 -10.62 -36.11
C VAL A 530 4.06 -9.32 -35.40
N LEU A 531 5.33 -9.20 -34.95
CA LEU A 531 5.95 -7.94 -34.62
C LEU A 531 6.81 -7.50 -35.80
N LEU A 532 6.52 -6.32 -36.29
CA LEU A 532 7.29 -5.69 -37.36
C LEU A 532 8.28 -4.69 -36.80
N VAL A 533 9.52 -4.70 -37.24
CA VAL A 533 10.58 -3.77 -36.85
C VAL A 533 11.10 -3.05 -38.09
N THR A 534 11.10 -1.73 -38.01
CA THR A 534 11.55 -0.86 -39.11
C THR A 534 12.73 0.00 -38.70
N ALA A 535 13.55 0.43 -39.69
CA ALA A 535 14.72 1.26 -39.41
C ALA A 535 14.35 2.65 -38.85
N SER A 536 13.24 3.22 -39.32
CA SER A 536 12.62 4.42 -38.75
C SER A 536 11.11 4.23 -38.66
N SER A 537 10.46 4.89 -37.70
CA SER A 537 9.03 4.74 -37.46
C SER A 537 8.40 6.04 -37.01
N PRO A 538 7.20 6.42 -37.51
CA PRO A 538 6.40 7.51 -37.00
C PRO A 538 5.49 7.05 -35.82
N PHE A 539 5.42 5.73 -35.56
CA PHE A 539 4.57 5.16 -34.49
C PHE A 539 5.19 5.40 -33.13
N TYR A 540 4.47 6.07 -32.23
CA TYR A 540 4.86 6.21 -30.84
C TYR A 540 4.75 4.86 -30.14
N ALA A 541 5.82 4.45 -29.52
CA ALA A 541 5.82 3.24 -28.72
C ALA A 541 5.29 3.53 -27.31
N GLN A 542 4.42 2.67 -26.81
CA GLN A 542 3.81 2.79 -25.49
C GLN A 542 4.83 3.13 -24.39
N GLY A 543 4.61 4.22 -23.66
CA GLY A 543 5.50 4.65 -22.58
C GLY A 543 5.01 5.91 -21.90
N GLY A 544 5.47 6.17 -20.67
CA GLY A 544 5.09 7.36 -19.89
C GLY A 544 3.58 7.53 -19.69
N GLY A 545 2.83 6.44 -19.61
CA GLY A 545 1.37 6.45 -19.50
C GLY A 545 0.61 6.64 -20.83
N GLN A 546 1.27 7.00 -21.92
CA GLN A 546 0.64 7.10 -23.24
C GLN A 546 0.59 5.73 -23.93
N VAL A 547 -0.56 5.35 -24.47
CA VAL A 547 -0.72 4.12 -25.27
C VAL A 547 0.09 4.20 -26.57
N GLY A 548 0.48 3.03 -27.09
CA GLY A 548 1.17 2.93 -28.38
C GLY A 548 0.26 3.27 -29.55
N ASP A 549 0.85 3.75 -30.63
CA ASP A 549 0.10 4.02 -31.83
C ASP A 549 -0.35 2.79 -32.56
N ARG A 550 -1.42 2.96 -33.30
CA ARG A 550 -2.00 2.03 -34.26
C ARG A 550 -1.99 2.64 -35.66
N GLY A 551 -2.15 1.82 -36.69
CA GLY A 551 -2.16 2.28 -38.08
C GLY A 551 -1.89 1.17 -39.06
N VAL A 552 -1.24 1.49 -40.18
CA VAL A 552 -1.02 0.56 -41.30
C VAL A 552 0.44 0.60 -41.74
N ILE A 553 0.99 -0.59 -42.06
CA ILE A 553 2.31 -0.74 -42.73
C ILE A 553 2.07 -1.47 -44.04
N ARG A 554 2.48 -0.85 -45.18
CA ARG A 554 2.36 -1.39 -46.52
C ARG A 554 3.74 -1.69 -47.07
N CYS A 555 3.89 -2.84 -47.69
CA CYS A 555 5.15 -3.27 -48.28
C CYS A 555 4.87 -4.03 -49.58
N GLY A 556 5.14 -3.40 -50.72
CA GLY A 556 4.78 -3.96 -52.03
C GLY A 556 3.27 -4.22 -52.18
N LEU A 557 2.88 -5.51 -52.34
CA LEU A 557 1.47 -5.95 -52.39
C LEU A 557 0.95 -6.41 -51.03
N GLY A 558 1.76 -6.34 -49.96
CA GLY A 558 1.38 -6.74 -48.63
C GLY A 558 0.94 -5.56 -47.74
N GLU A 559 -0.06 -5.77 -46.89
CA GLU A 559 -0.54 -4.79 -45.92
C GLU A 559 -0.67 -5.46 -44.56
N ALA A 560 -0.19 -4.77 -43.49
CA ALA A 560 -0.38 -5.17 -42.08
C ALA A 560 -1.09 -4.06 -41.33
N GLN A 561 -2.08 -4.48 -40.54
CA GLN A 561 -2.78 -3.61 -39.59
C GLN A 561 -2.03 -3.62 -38.27
N VAL A 562 -1.47 -2.49 -37.88
CA VAL A 562 -0.83 -2.30 -36.56
C VAL A 562 -1.89 -1.99 -35.52
N THR A 563 -1.95 -2.79 -34.46
CA THR A 563 -2.92 -2.64 -33.37
C THR A 563 -2.34 -1.93 -32.15
N ASN A 564 -1.03 -2.03 -31.92
CA ASN A 564 -0.29 -1.37 -30.87
C ASN A 564 1.19 -1.25 -31.26
N THR A 565 1.94 -0.38 -30.60
CA THR A 565 3.39 -0.25 -30.74
C THR A 565 4.03 -0.20 -29.36
N THR A 566 5.05 -1.04 -29.14
CA THR A 566 5.82 -1.08 -27.87
C THR A 566 7.30 -0.83 -28.14
N ALA A 567 8.07 -0.47 -27.11
CA ALA A 567 9.51 -0.31 -27.23
C ALA A 567 10.25 -1.36 -26.40
N MET A 568 11.36 -1.86 -26.96
CA MET A 568 12.27 -2.76 -26.24
C MET A 568 13.71 -2.48 -26.70
N ASP A 569 14.57 -2.08 -25.78
CA ASP A 569 16.00 -1.85 -26.01
C ASP A 569 16.32 -0.98 -27.25
N GLY A 570 15.50 0.06 -27.50
CA GLY A 570 15.63 0.98 -28.62
C GLY A 570 14.95 0.51 -29.92
N PHE A 571 14.34 -0.66 -29.96
CA PHE A 571 13.52 -1.12 -31.08
C PHE A 571 12.04 -0.75 -30.84
N HIS A 572 11.37 -0.23 -31.88
CA HIS A 572 9.91 -0.12 -31.91
C HIS A 572 9.33 -1.41 -32.51
N LEU A 573 8.52 -2.08 -31.71
CA LEU A 573 7.86 -3.34 -32.06
C LEU A 573 6.41 -3.03 -32.43
N HIS A 574 6.07 -3.11 -33.71
CA HIS A 574 4.72 -2.86 -34.21
C HIS A 574 3.96 -4.17 -34.15
N HIS A 575 3.04 -4.32 -33.20
CA HIS A 575 2.14 -5.45 -33.07
C HIS A 575 1.13 -5.42 -34.22
N ALA A 576 1.25 -6.34 -35.16
CA ALA A 576 0.48 -6.28 -36.38
C ALA A 576 -0.14 -7.62 -36.78
N VAL A 577 -1.27 -7.52 -37.49
CA VAL A 577 -1.87 -8.64 -38.24
C VAL A 577 -1.70 -8.36 -39.71
N VAL A 578 -1.10 -9.29 -40.47
CA VAL A 578 -1.00 -9.17 -41.90
C VAL A 578 -2.38 -9.29 -42.53
N ALA A 579 -2.94 -8.19 -43.02
CA ALA A 579 -4.29 -8.12 -43.60
C ALA A 579 -4.37 -8.73 -44.99
N SER A 580 -3.34 -8.51 -45.80
CA SER A 580 -3.30 -9.03 -47.17
C SER A 580 -1.85 -9.19 -47.69
N GLY A 581 -1.66 -10.06 -48.69
CA GLY A 581 -0.38 -10.25 -49.35
C GLY A 581 0.70 -10.88 -48.49
N GLN A 582 1.94 -10.45 -48.72
CA GLN A 582 3.15 -10.91 -48.03
C GLN A 582 4.05 -9.72 -47.75
N LEU A 583 4.69 -9.73 -46.60
CA LEU A 583 5.70 -8.76 -46.18
C LEU A 583 7.05 -9.46 -46.09
N ASP A 584 8.10 -8.91 -46.71
CA ASP A 584 9.43 -9.51 -46.73
C ASP A 584 10.43 -8.61 -45.98
N VAL A 585 11.29 -9.21 -45.16
CA VAL A 585 12.40 -8.48 -44.51
C VAL A 585 13.34 -7.91 -45.58
N GLY A 586 13.76 -6.67 -45.38
CA GLY A 586 14.62 -5.94 -46.31
C GLY A 586 13.88 -5.07 -47.31
N SER A 587 12.57 -5.24 -47.43
CA SER A 587 11.73 -4.42 -48.35
C SER A 587 11.53 -2.99 -47.79
N VAL A 588 11.21 -2.08 -48.69
CA VAL A 588 10.75 -0.73 -48.35
C VAL A 588 9.26 -0.80 -48.00
N ALA A 589 8.91 -0.22 -46.89
CA ALA A 589 7.55 -0.17 -46.37
C ALA A 589 7.09 1.26 -46.15
N ASP A 590 5.84 1.56 -46.50
CA ASP A 590 5.15 2.80 -46.18
C ASP A 590 4.40 2.62 -44.87
N LEU A 591 4.74 3.43 -43.87
CA LEU A 591 4.18 3.45 -42.55
C LEU A 591 3.21 4.62 -42.39
N ALA A 592 2.00 4.39 -41.93
CA ALA A 592 1.00 5.44 -41.70
C ALA A 592 0.30 5.20 -40.35
N VAL A 593 0.45 6.16 -39.44
CA VAL A 593 -0.24 6.17 -38.13
C VAL A 593 -1.71 6.54 -38.36
N ASP A 594 -2.62 5.96 -37.53
CA ASP A 594 -4.01 6.42 -37.45
C ASP A 594 -4.04 7.85 -36.88
N GLU A 595 -4.16 8.82 -37.80
CA GLU A 595 -4.11 10.23 -37.46
C GLU A 595 -5.21 10.62 -36.48
N ALA A 596 -6.41 10.12 -36.65
CA ALA A 596 -7.55 10.46 -35.77
C ALA A 596 -7.26 10.04 -34.31
N ALA A 597 -6.77 8.82 -34.13
CA ALA A 597 -6.39 8.28 -32.81
C ALA A 597 -5.20 9.05 -32.21
N ARG A 598 -4.13 9.29 -33.01
CA ARG A 598 -2.96 10.05 -32.54
C ARG A 598 -3.35 11.46 -32.10
N ARG A 599 -4.12 12.20 -32.89
CA ARG A 599 -4.56 13.56 -32.53
C ARG A 599 -5.44 13.57 -31.28
N ALA A 600 -6.29 12.55 -31.09
CA ALA A 600 -7.08 12.42 -29.88
C ALA A 600 -6.16 12.15 -28.66
N THR A 601 -5.18 11.25 -28.81
CA THR A 601 -4.18 10.98 -27.75
C THR A 601 -3.36 12.23 -27.39
N GLU A 602 -2.89 13.01 -28.39
CA GLU A 602 -2.16 14.26 -28.16
C GLU A 602 -2.97 15.28 -27.37
N ARG A 603 -4.29 15.39 -27.64
CA ARG A 603 -5.20 16.24 -26.87
C ARG A 603 -5.29 15.80 -25.41
N ASN A 604 -5.55 14.53 -25.19
CA ASN A 604 -5.65 13.96 -23.85
C ASN A 604 -4.32 14.06 -23.11
N HIS A 605 -3.18 13.84 -23.77
CA HIS A 605 -1.86 13.93 -23.12
C HIS A 605 -1.52 15.35 -22.69
N THR A 606 -1.75 16.33 -23.55
CA THR A 606 -1.51 17.74 -23.18
C THR A 606 -2.46 18.18 -22.08
N ALA A 607 -3.73 17.75 -22.13
CA ALA A 607 -4.70 18.02 -21.07
C ALA A 607 -4.31 17.40 -19.73
N THR A 608 -3.61 16.25 -19.73
CA THR A 608 -3.08 15.62 -18.50
C THR A 608 -2.09 16.54 -17.78
N HIS A 609 -1.19 17.19 -18.49
CA HIS A 609 -0.26 18.17 -17.91
C HIS A 609 -0.96 19.41 -17.36
N LEU A 610 -1.98 19.90 -18.08
CA LEU A 610 -2.81 21.01 -17.59
C LEU A 610 -3.60 20.60 -16.34
N LEU A 611 -4.14 19.38 -16.31
CA LEU A 611 -4.85 18.82 -15.16
C LEU A 611 -3.94 18.70 -13.94
N HIS A 612 -2.72 18.17 -14.11
CA HIS A 612 -1.75 18.06 -13.01
C HIS A 612 -1.44 19.44 -12.40
N ALA A 613 -1.12 20.41 -13.24
CA ALA A 613 -0.84 21.77 -12.79
C ALA A 613 -2.06 22.45 -12.13
N ALA A 614 -3.28 22.20 -12.62
CA ALA A 614 -4.51 22.70 -12.03
C ALA A 614 -4.81 22.07 -10.67
N LEU A 615 -4.66 20.75 -10.55
CA LEU A 615 -4.81 20.04 -9.28
C LEU A 615 -3.85 20.57 -8.21
N LYS A 616 -2.57 20.80 -8.55
CA LYS A 616 -1.60 21.42 -7.63
C LYS A 616 -2.05 22.79 -7.16
N ARG A 617 -2.54 23.65 -8.07
CA ARG A 617 -3.00 25.02 -7.72
C ARG A 617 -4.26 25.03 -6.85
N VAL A 618 -5.14 24.04 -7.00
CA VAL A 618 -6.41 23.99 -6.25
C VAL A 618 -6.25 23.23 -4.93
N LEU A 619 -5.51 22.13 -4.93
CA LEU A 619 -5.42 21.23 -3.77
C LEU A 619 -4.12 21.39 -2.98
N GLY A 620 -3.07 21.98 -3.58
CA GLY A 620 -1.79 22.24 -2.94
C GLY A 620 -0.59 21.52 -3.57
N ASP A 621 0.61 21.94 -3.19
CA ASP A 621 1.88 21.45 -3.77
C ASP A 621 2.20 19.98 -3.48
N HIS A 622 1.52 19.36 -2.51
CA HIS A 622 1.64 17.95 -2.19
C HIS A 622 1.09 17.03 -3.31
N VAL A 623 0.32 17.59 -4.24
CA VAL A 623 -0.22 16.83 -5.37
C VAL A 623 0.92 16.45 -6.31
N SER A 624 1.11 15.14 -6.48
CA SER A 624 2.06 14.57 -7.43
C SER A 624 1.43 13.42 -8.20
N GLN A 625 1.94 13.13 -9.38
CA GLN A 625 1.46 12.00 -10.17
C GLN A 625 1.85 10.68 -9.52
N ALA A 626 0.86 9.81 -9.28
CA ALA A 626 1.05 8.43 -8.84
C ALA A 626 0.91 7.43 -9.99
N GLY A 627 0.25 7.82 -11.09
CA GLY A 627 0.09 7.04 -12.30
C GLY A 627 -0.70 7.82 -13.35
N SER A 628 -0.59 7.41 -14.61
CA SER A 628 -1.40 7.97 -15.71
C SER A 628 -1.65 6.94 -16.80
N GLU A 629 -2.75 7.12 -17.51
CA GLU A 629 -3.06 6.41 -18.74
C GLU A 629 -3.72 7.39 -19.71
N VAL A 630 -3.13 7.49 -20.90
CA VAL A 630 -3.58 8.41 -21.94
C VAL A 630 -3.88 7.64 -23.20
N SER A 631 -5.13 7.62 -23.59
CA SER A 631 -5.66 6.93 -24.79
C SER A 631 -6.41 7.92 -25.70
N PRO A 632 -6.82 7.52 -26.91
CA PRO A 632 -7.65 8.37 -27.78
C PRO A 632 -9.00 8.76 -27.15
N ASP A 633 -9.57 7.89 -26.33
CA ASP A 633 -10.93 8.02 -25.81
C ASP A 633 -11.00 8.82 -24.51
N ARG A 634 -9.96 8.70 -23.67
CA ARG A 634 -9.91 9.34 -22.33
C ARG A 634 -8.49 9.49 -21.83
N LEU A 635 -8.35 10.31 -20.80
CA LEU A 635 -7.20 10.32 -19.91
C LEU A 635 -7.59 9.87 -18.51
N ARG A 636 -6.67 9.21 -17.82
CA ARG A 636 -6.75 8.83 -16.44
C ARG A 636 -5.52 9.36 -15.71
N PHE A 637 -5.73 10.02 -14.59
CA PHE A 637 -4.65 10.59 -13.81
C PHE A 637 -4.81 10.23 -12.34
N ASP A 638 -3.86 9.46 -11.83
CA ASP A 638 -3.79 9.06 -10.44
C ASP A 638 -2.84 10.03 -9.72
N TYR A 639 -3.30 10.61 -8.60
CA TYR A 639 -2.55 11.67 -7.92
C TYR A 639 -2.62 11.52 -6.40
N THR A 640 -1.60 12.06 -5.73
CA THR A 640 -1.54 12.07 -4.26
C THR A 640 -2.53 13.07 -3.69
N GLN A 641 -3.52 12.58 -2.95
CA GLN A 641 -4.51 13.39 -2.25
C GLN A 641 -5.15 12.55 -1.15
N PRO A 642 -4.96 12.93 0.14
CA PRO A 642 -5.53 12.19 1.26
C PRO A 642 -7.05 12.28 1.34
N GLU A 643 -7.59 13.48 1.14
CA GLU A 643 -9.01 13.76 1.28
C GLU A 643 -9.71 13.79 -0.07
N LYS A 644 -11.01 13.46 -0.06
CA LYS A 644 -11.84 13.58 -1.27
C LYS A 644 -12.00 15.04 -1.66
N PRO A 645 -11.63 15.46 -2.89
CA PRO A 645 -11.94 16.78 -3.40
C PRO A 645 -13.43 17.05 -3.39
N THR A 646 -13.81 18.27 -3.05
CA THR A 646 -15.20 18.70 -3.16
C THR A 646 -15.61 18.90 -4.62
N ALA A 647 -16.91 18.91 -4.91
CA ALA A 647 -17.42 19.24 -6.24
C ALA A 647 -16.93 20.61 -6.72
N GLU A 648 -16.80 21.58 -5.79
CA GLU A 648 -16.29 22.91 -6.08
C GLU A 648 -14.80 22.90 -6.45
N HIS A 649 -14.00 22.08 -5.78
CA HIS A 649 -12.60 21.88 -6.15
C HIS A 649 -12.48 21.32 -7.57
N LEU A 650 -13.24 20.29 -7.92
CA LEU A 650 -13.22 19.68 -9.26
C LEU A 650 -13.71 20.65 -10.34
N GLN A 651 -14.76 21.43 -10.06
CA GLN A 651 -15.23 22.48 -10.97
C GLN A 651 -14.13 23.52 -11.22
N ARG A 652 -13.45 23.97 -10.17
CA ARG A 652 -12.35 24.95 -10.29
C ARG A 652 -11.17 24.40 -11.07
N VAL A 653 -10.84 23.10 -10.91
CA VAL A 653 -9.83 22.42 -11.72
C VAL A 653 -10.22 22.39 -13.20
N GLU A 654 -11.48 22.02 -13.50
CA GLU A 654 -12.02 21.99 -14.86
C GLU A 654 -12.00 23.37 -15.50
N ASP A 655 -12.40 24.40 -14.75
CA ASP A 655 -12.38 25.80 -15.21
C ASP A 655 -10.97 26.29 -15.53
N LEU A 656 -9.99 25.93 -14.67
CA LEU A 656 -8.58 26.29 -14.90
C LEU A 656 -8.03 25.63 -16.17
N VAL A 657 -8.29 24.33 -16.37
CA VAL A 657 -7.85 23.62 -17.56
C VAL A 657 -8.48 24.20 -18.82
N ASN A 658 -9.80 24.41 -18.82
CA ASN A 658 -10.49 25.01 -19.96
C ASN A 658 -10.06 26.47 -20.20
N GLY A 659 -9.74 27.21 -19.15
CA GLY A 659 -9.16 28.55 -19.26
C GLY A 659 -7.82 28.53 -20.02
N GLN A 660 -6.93 27.54 -19.73
CA GLN A 660 -5.66 27.37 -20.45
C GLN A 660 -5.87 26.91 -21.90
N ILE A 661 -6.89 26.12 -22.16
CA ILE A 661 -7.27 25.74 -23.53
C ILE A 661 -7.68 26.97 -24.34
N LEU A 662 -8.52 27.83 -23.77
CA LEU A 662 -9.00 29.04 -24.43
C LEU A 662 -7.90 30.08 -24.70
N LEU A 663 -6.83 30.11 -23.90
CA LEU A 663 -5.66 30.96 -24.12
C LEU A 663 -4.90 30.58 -25.39
N ALA A 664 -5.11 29.39 -25.93
CA ALA A 664 -4.48 28.89 -27.14
C ALA A 664 -2.95 29.04 -27.12
N SER A 665 -2.30 28.73 -25.98
CA SER A 665 -0.87 28.88 -25.79
C SER A 665 -0.10 27.83 -26.57
N ALA A 666 1.05 28.19 -27.14
CA ALA A 666 1.95 27.23 -27.82
C ALA A 666 2.54 26.23 -26.81
N THR A 667 2.67 24.98 -27.23
CA THR A 667 3.42 23.95 -26.50
C THR A 667 4.85 23.91 -27.01
N GLN A 668 5.82 23.93 -26.11
CA GLN A 668 7.23 23.92 -26.48
C GLN A 668 7.91 22.69 -25.93
N ALA A 669 8.51 21.88 -26.78
CA ALA A 669 9.27 20.71 -26.43
C ALA A 669 10.73 20.86 -26.82
N CYS A 670 11.64 20.65 -25.86
CA CYS A 670 13.08 20.74 -26.07
C CYS A 670 13.79 19.51 -25.51
N VAL A 671 14.97 19.20 -26.04
CA VAL A 671 15.87 18.18 -25.44
C VAL A 671 17.02 18.93 -24.78
N GLN A 672 17.27 18.68 -23.51
CA GLN A 672 18.31 19.35 -22.70
C GLN A 672 18.85 18.41 -21.63
N LYS A 673 19.95 18.81 -20.97
CA LYS A 673 20.49 18.02 -19.86
C LYS A 673 19.52 18.01 -18.68
N LEU A 674 19.47 16.88 -17.96
CA LEU A 674 18.57 16.71 -16.81
C LEU A 674 18.77 17.79 -15.74
N ASP A 675 20.02 18.11 -15.42
CA ASP A 675 20.34 19.11 -14.40
C ASP A 675 19.91 20.54 -14.82
N GLU A 676 20.06 20.87 -16.10
CA GLU A 676 19.60 22.14 -16.66
C GLU A 676 18.05 22.24 -16.60
N ALA A 677 17.38 21.14 -16.93
CA ALA A 677 15.92 21.05 -16.85
C ALA A 677 15.42 21.28 -15.42
N ARG A 678 16.02 20.61 -14.43
CA ARG A 678 15.69 20.80 -13.01
C ARG A 678 15.94 22.23 -12.53
N ALA A 679 17.08 22.79 -12.89
CA ALA A 679 17.42 24.18 -12.55
C ALA A 679 16.44 25.19 -13.16
N SER A 680 15.83 24.86 -14.32
CA SER A 680 14.81 25.67 -14.99
C SER A 680 13.38 25.42 -14.47
N GLY A 681 13.21 24.65 -13.39
CA GLY A 681 11.93 24.41 -12.73
C GLY A 681 11.02 23.39 -13.43
N PHE A 682 11.58 22.53 -14.30
CA PHE A 682 10.81 21.42 -14.85
C PHE A 682 10.61 20.32 -13.82
N VAL A 683 9.37 19.89 -13.63
CA VAL A 683 9.00 18.82 -12.72
C VAL A 683 9.37 17.47 -13.35
N ALA A 684 10.19 16.69 -12.64
CA ALA A 684 10.46 15.30 -12.95
C ALA A 684 9.41 14.41 -12.28
N LEU A 685 8.83 13.47 -13.00
CA LEU A 685 7.90 12.50 -12.42
C LEU A 685 8.65 11.56 -11.49
N PHE A 686 8.06 11.30 -10.34
CA PHE A 686 8.66 10.45 -9.33
C PHE A 686 8.70 8.98 -9.79
N GLY A 687 9.87 8.33 -9.68
CA GLY A 687 10.03 6.91 -10.03
C GLY A 687 10.37 6.61 -11.50
N GLU A 688 10.44 7.61 -12.38
CA GLU A 688 10.93 7.42 -13.75
C GLU A 688 12.45 7.56 -13.84
N LYS A 689 13.06 6.70 -14.69
CA LYS A 689 14.50 6.77 -14.98
C LYS A 689 14.75 7.74 -16.12
N TYR A 690 15.48 8.79 -15.83
CA TYR A 690 15.89 9.76 -16.83
C TYR A 690 17.37 9.56 -17.21
N GLY A 691 17.69 9.60 -18.49
CA GLY A 691 19.07 9.65 -18.98
C GLY A 691 19.73 11.01 -18.70
N GLU A 692 20.99 11.17 -19.11
CA GLU A 692 21.70 12.46 -19.02
C GLU A 692 20.99 13.58 -19.78
N THR A 693 20.28 13.24 -20.85
CA THR A 693 19.46 14.16 -21.64
C THR A 693 18.00 13.76 -21.55
N VAL A 694 17.13 14.75 -21.40
CA VAL A 694 15.68 14.58 -21.21
C VAL A 694 14.91 15.45 -22.18
N ARG A 695 13.73 14.99 -22.58
CA ARG A 695 12.77 15.83 -23.30
C ARG A 695 11.89 16.56 -22.30
N THR A 696 11.87 17.89 -22.40
CA THR A 696 11.03 18.77 -21.59
C THR A 696 9.83 19.23 -22.40
N LEU A 697 8.72 19.44 -21.72
CA LEU A 697 7.51 20.03 -22.25
C LEU A 697 7.11 21.26 -21.43
N GLN A 698 6.97 22.40 -22.09
CA GLN A 698 6.42 23.60 -21.49
C GLN A 698 5.09 23.94 -22.18
N VAL A 699 4.04 24.17 -21.40
CA VAL A 699 2.72 24.57 -21.89
C VAL A 699 2.41 25.96 -21.33
N GLY A 700 2.69 26.98 -22.12
CA GLY A 700 2.67 28.37 -21.67
C GLY A 700 3.54 28.56 -20.41
N ASP A 701 3.06 29.37 -19.46
CA ASP A 701 3.65 29.50 -18.13
C ASP A 701 2.91 28.64 -17.07
N PHE A 702 2.02 27.75 -17.54
CA PHE A 702 1.13 27.02 -16.67
C PHE A 702 1.70 25.65 -16.24
N SER A 703 2.37 24.93 -17.12
CA SER A 703 2.98 23.62 -16.82
C SER A 703 4.36 23.51 -17.42
N ARG A 704 5.32 22.92 -16.64
CA ARG A 704 6.69 22.59 -17.04
C ARG A 704 7.04 21.22 -16.51
N GLU A 705 7.10 20.22 -17.40
CA GLU A 705 7.31 18.82 -17.00
C GLU A 705 8.26 18.09 -17.94
N LEU A 706 8.92 17.04 -17.45
CA LEU A 706 9.68 16.11 -18.26
C LEU A 706 8.70 15.14 -18.92
N CYS A 707 8.65 15.11 -20.26
CA CYS A 707 7.71 14.26 -20.98
C CYS A 707 8.21 13.82 -22.35
N GLY A 708 8.26 12.49 -22.58
CA GLY A 708 8.59 11.87 -23.86
C GLY A 708 7.42 11.67 -24.82
N GLY A 709 6.19 11.98 -24.41
CA GLY A 709 4.98 11.73 -25.19
C GLY A 709 4.73 12.68 -26.36
N THR A 710 3.64 12.46 -27.11
CA THR A 710 3.20 13.32 -28.20
C THR A 710 2.16 14.33 -27.72
N HIS A 711 2.21 15.56 -28.24
CA HIS A 711 1.40 16.67 -27.75
C HIS A 711 0.84 17.50 -28.87
N VAL A 712 -0.25 18.23 -28.59
CA VAL A 712 -0.75 19.26 -29.50
C VAL A 712 0.24 20.42 -29.62
N ALA A 713 0.31 21.07 -30.76
CA ALA A 713 1.17 22.24 -30.95
C ALA A 713 0.68 23.48 -30.22
N ASN A 714 -0.63 23.52 -29.90
CA ASN A 714 -1.30 24.65 -29.26
C ASN A 714 -2.42 24.13 -28.35
N THR A 715 -2.57 24.69 -27.16
CA THR A 715 -3.60 24.24 -26.20
C THR A 715 -5.02 24.37 -26.74
N GLY A 716 -5.30 25.34 -27.63
CA GLY A 716 -6.60 25.46 -28.29
C GLY A 716 -7.00 24.22 -29.11
N ASN A 717 -6.03 23.43 -29.58
CA ASN A 717 -6.29 22.18 -30.32
C ASN A 717 -6.85 21.06 -29.43
N ILE A 718 -6.80 21.20 -28.08
CA ILE A 718 -7.45 20.28 -27.13
C ILE A 718 -8.96 20.35 -27.30
N GLY A 719 -9.51 21.52 -27.53
CA GLY A 719 -10.95 21.76 -27.62
C GLY A 719 -11.59 21.91 -26.24
N SER A 720 -12.51 21.05 -25.89
CA SER A 720 -13.17 21.03 -24.57
C SER A 720 -12.54 19.97 -23.68
N PHE A 721 -12.42 20.26 -22.39
CA PHE A 721 -11.99 19.31 -21.34
C PHE A 721 -13.13 19.13 -20.32
N ARG A 722 -13.41 17.88 -19.93
CA ARG A 722 -14.41 17.56 -18.92
C ARG A 722 -13.93 16.44 -18.01
N ILE A 723 -14.10 16.61 -16.70
CA ILE A 723 -13.91 15.56 -15.71
C ILE A 723 -15.17 14.68 -15.72
N VAL A 724 -15.01 13.38 -15.90
CA VAL A 724 -16.12 12.41 -15.95
C VAL A 724 -16.25 11.60 -14.66
N ALA A 725 -15.15 11.37 -13.94
CA ALA A 725 -15.17 10.64 -12.69
C ALA A 725 -14.01 11.07 -11.76
N GLU A 726 -14.27 10.99 -10.45
CA GLU A 726 -13.27 11.12 -9.41
C GLU A 726 -13.49 10.01 -8.38
N THR A 727 -12.48 9.17 -8.14
CA THR A 727 -12.56 7.99 -7.30
C THR A 727 -11.30 7.81 -6.44
N ALA A 728 -11.40 7.05 -5.35
CA ALA A 728 -10.24 6.62 -4.58
C ALA A 728 -9.60 5.37 -5.22
N VAL A 729 -8.28 5.34 -5.31
CA VAL A 729 -7.51 4.18 -5.78
C VAL A 729 -6.89 3.45 -4.60
N ALA A 730 -6.28 4.21 -3.70
CA ALA A 730 -5.63 3.71 -2.49
C ALA A 730 -5.68 4.80 -1.40
N ALA A 731 -5.25 4.48 -0.19
CA ALA A 731 -5.08 5.49 0.83
C ALA A 731 -4.09 6.57 0.36
N GLY A 732 -4.51 7.82 0.40
CA GLY A 732 -3.69 8.94 -0.06
C GLY A 732 -3.54 9.07 -1.57
N THR A 733 -4.20 8.22 -2.38
CA THR A 733 -4.15 8.27 -3.85
C THR A 733 -5.57 8.30 -4.42
N ARG A 734 -5.84 9.26 -5.25
CA ARG A 734 -7.11 9.46 -5.93
C ARG A 734 -6.93 9.44 -7.45
N ARG A 735 -8.00 9.22 -8.16
CA ARG A 735 -8.06 9.11 -9.62
C ARG A 735 -9.04 10.10 -10.19
N VAL A 736 -8.61 10.87 -11.17
CA VAL A 736 -9.49 11.63 -12.06
C VAL A 736 -9.48 10.96 -13.43
N GLU A 737 -10.68 10.75 -13.99
CA GLU A 737 -10.87 10.41 -15.40
C GLU A 737 -11.47 11.62 -16.11
N ALA A 738 -10.94 11.95 -17.29
CA ALA A 738 -11.41 13.09 -18.07
C ALA A 738 -11.36 12.79 -19.57
N VAL A 739 -12.09 13.59 -20.32
CA VAL A 739 -12.20 13.49 -21.78
C VAL A 739 -11.98 14.85 -22.44
N THR A 740 -11.51 14.83 -23.69
CA THR A 740 -11.23 16.05 -24.44
C THR A 740 -11.88 16.04 -25.82
N GLY A 741 -11.90 17.20 -26.48
CA GLY A 741 -12.30 17.39 -27.88
C GLY A 741 -13.66 16.83 -28.20
N PHE A 742 -13.77 16.03 -29.27
CA PHE A 742 -15.05 15.49 -29.72
C PHE A 742 -15.71 14.56 -28.72
N VAL A 743 -14.95 13.80 -27.91
CA VAL A 743 -15.52 12.93 -26.87
C VAL A 743 -16.23 13.77 -25.81
N ALA A 744 -15.66 14.88 -25.38
CA ALA A 744 -16.29 15.81 -24.44
C ALA A 744 -17.56 16.47 -25.03
N ILE A 745 -17.53 16.81 -26.32
CA ILE A 745 -18.70 17.36 -27.02
C ILE A 745 -19.82 16.33 -27.13
N GLU A 746 -19.47 15.09 -27.45
CA GLU A 746 -20.47 14.00 -27.56
C GLU A 746 -21.10 13.68 -26.21
N LEU A 747 -20.32 13.67 -25.15
CA LEU A 747 -20.84 13.53 -23.79
C LEU A 747 -21.87 14.65 -23.47
N ALA A 748 -21.53 15.90 -23.78
CA ALA A 748 -22.47 17.03 -23.58
C ALA A 748 -23.73 16.90 -24.43
N ARG A 749 -23.68 16.33 -25.64
CA ARG A 749 -24.85 16.05 -26.48
C ARG A 749 -25.74 14.98 -25.88
N GLN A 750 -25.12 13.90 -25.35
CA GLN A 750 -25.87 12.81 -24.69
C GLN A 750 -26.58 13.31 -23.44
N GLU A 751 -25.91 14.07 -22.58
CA GLU A 751 -26.52 14.68 -21.39
C GLU A 751 -27.71 15.60 -21.77
N ARG A 752 -27.53 16.43 -22.80
CA ARG A 752 -28.60 17.28 -23.29
C ARG A 752 -29.78 16.47 -23.85
N ALA A 753 -29.51 15.40 -24.57
CA ALA A 753 -30.55 14.52 -25.11
C ALA A 753 -31.33 13.82 -23.98
N GLN A 754 -30.64 13.34 -22.95
CA GLN A 754 -31.26 12.75 -21.77
C GLN A 754 -32.15 13.77 -21.04
N LEU A 755 -31.62 14.98 -20.82
CA LEU A 755 -32.40 16.05 -20.18
C LEU A 755 -33.64 16.44 -21.01
N ALA A 756 -33.50 16.49 -22.33
CA ALA A 756 -34.64 16.72 -23.23
C ALA A 756 -35.64 15.56 -23.18
N GLY A 757 -35.18 14.32 -23.10
CA GLY A 757 -36.04 13.14 -22.92
C GLY A 757 -36.85 13.22 -21.62
N LEU A 758 -36.19 13.57 -20.50
CA LEU A 758 -36.83 13.77 -19.20
C LEU A 758 -37.85 14.93 -19.25
N ALA A 759 -37.49 16.06 -19.87
CA ALA A 759 -38.37 17.21 -20.04
C ALA A 759 -39.64 16.84 -20.82
N ASN A 760 -39.49 16.08 -21.91
CA ASN A 760 -40.65 15.59 -22.69
C ASN A 760 -41.51 14.62 -21.88
N ALA A 761 -40.93 13.68 -21.15
CA ALA A 761 -41.65 12.72 -20.30
C ALA A 761 -42.45 13.44 -19.21
N LEU A 762 -41.87 14.48 -18.61
CA LEU A 762 -42.49 15.29 -17.56
C LEU A 762 -43.37 16.41 -18.11
N LYS A 763 -43.40 16.62 -19.43
CA LYS A 763 -44.14 17.69 -20.12
C LYS A 763 -43.82 19.10 -19.61
N VAL A 764 -42.56 19.37 -19.35
CA VAL A 764 -42.06 20.66 -18.89
C VAL A 764 -40.83 21.08 -19.72
N PRO A 765 -40.50 22.38 -19.79
CA PRO A 765 -39.21 22.81 -20.35
C PRO A 765 -38.04 22.22 -19.60
N SER A 766 -36.91 21.98 -20.30
CA SER A 766 -35.69 21.37 -19.68
C SER A 766 -35.22 22.12 -18.43
N ALA A 767 -35.33 23.44 -18.39
CA ALA A 767 -34.96 24.25 -17.23
C ALA A 767 -35.85 23.97 -15.98
N LYS A 768 -37.04 23.40 -16.14
CA LYS A 768 -37.97 23.12 -15.05
C LYS A 768 -38.03 21.65 -14.64
N VAL A 769 -37.18 20.78 -15.22
CA VAL A 769 -37.15 19.35 -14.89
C VAL A 769 -36.87 19.13 -13.40
N GLY A 770 -35.94 19.87 -12.83
CA GLY A 770 -35.58 19.76 -11.41
C GLY A 770 -36.75 20.13 -10.48
N GLU A 771 -37.43 21.26 -10.75
CA GLU A 771 -38.59 21.70 -10.01
C GLU A 771 -39.70 20.64 -10.08
N ARG A 772 -40.01 20.13 -11.30
CA ARG A 772 -41.07 19.13 -11.48
C ARG A 772 -40.79 17.80 -10.79
N VAL A 773 -39.52 17.35 -10.74
CA VAL A 773 -39.12 16.15 -9.97
C VAL A 773 -39.35 16.38 -8.48
N GLN A 774 -39.07 17.57 -7.96
CA GLN A 774 -39.32 17.90 -6.55
C GLN A 774 -40.81 17.90 -6.25
N GLU A 775 -41.61 18.56 -7.09
CA GLU A 775 -43.07 18.56 -6.99
C GLU A 775 -43.63 17.14 -6.97
N LEU A 776 -43.26 16.30 -7.93
CA LEU A 776 -43.70 14.89 -7.98
C LEU A 776 -43.29 14.10 -6.73
N SER A 777 -42.11 14.36 -6.18
CA SER A 777 -41.65 13.73 -4.94
C SER A 777 -42.52 14.14 -3.75
N GLU A 778 -42.94 15.43 -3.69
CA GLU A 778 -43.83 15.93 -2.66
C GLU A 778 -45.28 15.39 -2.86
N GLU A 779 -45.78 15.39 -4.10
CA GLU A 779 -47.08 14.80 -4.44
C GLU A 779 -47.10 13.31 -4.03
N LEU A 780 -46.06 12.55 -4.34
CA LEU A 780 -45.96 11.14 -3.97
C LEU A 780 -46.00 10.93 -2.45
N LYS A 781 -45.26 11.77 -1.70
CA LYS A 781 -45.27 11.73 -0.22
C LYS A 781 -46.67 12.02 0.31
N LYS A 782 -47.37 13.01 -0.29
CA LYS A 782 -48.73 13.39 0.10
C LYS A 782 -49.71 12.24 -0.18
N VAL A 783 -49.70 11.71 -1.39
CA VAL A 783 -50.57 10.59 -1.79
C VAL A 783 -50.34 9.35 -0.94
N ARG A 784 -49.09 9.03 -0.62
CA ARG A 784 -48.77 7.93 0.33
C ARG A 784 -49.39 8.17 1.69
N ARG A 785 -49.29 9.38 2.25
CA ARG A 785 -49.92 9.72 3.54
C ARG A 785 -51.43 9.64 3.48
N GLU A 786 -52.08 10.05 2.37
CA GLU A 786 -53.53 9.97 2.18
C GLU A 786 -53.98 8.52 2.04
N LEU A 787 -53.20 7.69 1.32
CA LEU A 787 -53.43 6.25 1.20
C LEU A 787 -53.31 5.55 2.57
N ASP A 788 -52.26 5.86 3.34
CA ASP A 788 -52.11 5.35 4.69
C ASP A 788 -53.28 5.70 5.60
N LYS A 789 -53.80 6.95 5.49
CA LYS A 789 -55.00 7.36 6.24
C LYS A 789 -56.24 6.66 5.76
N ALA A 790 -56.42 6.48 4.45
CA ALA A 790 -57.62 5.82 3.87
C ALA A 790 -57.66 4.33 4.17
N LEU A 791 -56.51 3.71 4.29
CA LEU A 791 -56.34 2.29 4.65
C LEU A 791 -56.28 2.05 6.17
N ALA A 792 -56.19 3.10 6.98
CA ALA A 792 -56.20 2.99 8.44
C ALA A 792 -57.52 2.37 8.91
N PRO A 793 -57.49 1.33 9.72
CA PRO A 793 -58.67 0.66 10.23
C PRO A 793 -59.45 1.61 11.16
N ASP A 794 -60.76 1.55 11.10
CA ASP A 794 -61.60 2.17 12.12
C ASP A 794 -61.42 1.44 13.44
N LEU A 795 -60.57 2.03 14.31
CA LEU A 795 -60.21 1.42 15.59
C LEU A 795 -61.44 1.17 16.50
N GLY A 796 -62.52 1.91 16.35
CA GLY A 796 -63.75 1.65 17.11
C GLY A 796 -64.43 0.35 16.64
N VAL A 797 -64.53 0.12 15.35
CA VAL A 797 -65.05 -1.12 14.78
C VAL A 797 -64.14 -2.32 15.12
N GLU A 798 -62.83 -2.14 14.99
CA GLU A 798 -61.88 -3.21 15.33
C GLU A 798 -61.82 -3.51 16.82
N LEU A 799 -62.00 -2.53 17.69
CA LEU A 799 -62.13 -2.73 19.15
C LEU A 799 -63.38 -3.53 19.49
N GLY A 800 -64.51 -3.28 18.82
CA GLY A 800 -65.70 -4.11 18.96
C GLY A 800 -65.48 -5.57 18.60
N LYS A 801 -64.75 -5.83 17.49
CA LYS A 801 -64.35 -7.21 17.05
C LYS A 801 -63.39 -7.85 18.05
N LEU A 802 -62.41 -7.11 18.50
CA LEU A 802 -61.43 -7.59 19.49
C LEU A 802 -62.09 -7.96 20.80
N ARG A 803 -63.05 -7.13 21.26
CA ARG A 803 -63.84 -7.38 22.47
C ARG A 803 -64.68 -8.63 22.32
N ALA A 804 -65.30 -8.86 21.17
CA ALA A 804 -66.11 -10.07 20.91
C ALA A 804 -65.25 -11.32 20.86
N ALA A 805 -63.98 -11.22 20.48
CA ALA A 805 -63.00 -12.33 20.46
C ALA A 805 -62.33 -12.54 21.82
N ALA A 806 -62.49 -11.65 22.78
CA ALA A 806 -61.87 -11.77 24.12
C ALA A 806 -62.51 -12.90 24.94
N VAL A 807 -61.66 -13.73 25.53
CA VAL A 807 -62.06 -14.78 26.48
C VAL A 807 -61.95 -14.21 27.89
N HIS A 808 -63.02 -14.32 28.63
CA HIS A 808 -63.11 -13.88 30.03
C HIS A 808 -63.06 -15.09 30.97
N LYS A 809 -62.10 -15.11 31.88
CA LYS A 809 -61.99 -16.13 32.91
C LYS A 809 -61.43 -15.52 34.19
N ASP A 810 -62.00 -15.87 35.37
CA ASP A 810 -61.56 -15.43 36.69
C ASP A 810 -61.32 -13.91 36.78
N GLY A 811 -62.17 -13.09 36.13
CA GLY A 811 -62.02 -11.64 36.13
C GLY A 811 -60.96 -11.08 35.22
N VAL A 812 -60.38 -11.85 34.36
CA VAL A 812 -59.32 -11.44 33.39
C VAL A 812 -59.81 -11.62 31.98
N HIS A 813 -59.53 -10.65 31.11
CA HIS A 813 -59.78 -10.73 29.68
C HIS A 813 -58.50 -11.06 28.89
N THR A 814 -58.50 -12.14 28.07
CA THR A 814 -57.42 -12.47 27.17
C THR A 814 -57.85 -12.50 25.73
N VAL A 815 -57.01 -12.01 24.81
CA VAL A 815 -57.34 -12.05 23.41
C VAL A 815 -56.12 -12.38 22.54
N VAL A 816 -56.34 -13.20 21.54
CA VAL A 816 -55.43 -13.38 20.39
C VAL A 816 -56.24 -12.92 19.18
N PHE A 817 -55.80 -11.83 18.55
CA PHE A 817 -56.56 -11.16 17.50
C PHE A 817 -55.74 -11.15 16.18
N GLU A 818 -56.18 -11.93 15.23
CA GLU A 818 -55.59 -11.95 13.89
C GLU A 818 -56.25 -10.92 13.01
N ARG A 819 -55.46 -9.96 12.50
CA ARG A 819 -55.99 -8.88 11.65
C ARG A 819 -55.03 -8.58 10.49
N PRO A 820 -55.17 -9.29 9.34
CA PRO A 820 -54.35 -9.02 8.15
C PRO A 820 -54.49 -7.56 7.70
N GLY A 821 -53.37 -6.94 7.31
CA GLY A 821 -53.33 -5.57 6.83
C GLY A 821 -53.23 -4.48 7.93
N MET A 822 -53.31 -4.84 9.22
CA MET A 822 -53.21 -3.87 10.30
C MET A 822 -51.75 -3.52 10.57
N GLN A 823 -51.37 -2.26 10.48
CA GLN A 823 -50.07 -1.75 10.79
C GLN A 823 -49.78 -1.89 12.30
N GLY A 824 -48.44 -2.13 12.64
CA GLY A 824 -48.05 -2.32 14.03
C GLY A 824 -48.46 -1.14 14.95
N LYS A 825 -48.42 0.08 14.48
CA LYS A 825 -48.86 1.29 15.23
C LYS A 825 -50.37 1.25 15.56
N ASP A 826 -51.19 0.78 14.61
CA ASP A 826 -52.66 0.71 14.79
C ASP A 826 -53.03 -0.45 15.72
N ALA A 827 -52.28 -1.56 15.62
CA ALA A 827 -52.38 -2.70 16.56
C ALA A 827 -52.02 -2.30 18.00
N GLN A 828 -50.98 -1.47 18.17
CA GLN A 828 -50.66 -0.93 19.50
C GLN A 828 -51.75 -0.07 20.07
N GLU A 829 -52.27 0.85 19.27
CA GLU A 829 -53.34 1.72 19.73
C GLU A 829 -54.65 0.93 20.02
N LEU A 830 -54.95 -0.08 19.18
CA LEU A 830 -56.09 -0.98 19.40
C LEU A 830 -55.96 -1.72 20.73
N LEU A 831 -54.77 -2.30 21.02
CA LEU A 831 -54.54 -2.99 22.29
C LEU A 831 -54.53 -2.04 23.50
N ARG A 832 -54.07 -0.79 23.32
CA ARG A 832 -54.17 0.24 24.38
C ARG A 832 -55.62 0.60 24.72
N LEU A 833 -56.45 0.73 23.70
CA LEU A 833 -57.87 0.97 23.90
C LEU A 833 -58.53 -0.25 24.58
N ALA A 834 -58.21 -1.44 24.10
CA ALA A 834 -58.75 -2.70 24.71
C ALA A 834 -58.35 -2.84 26.18
N GLN A 835 -57.08 -2.54 26.51
CA GLN A 835 -56.56 -2.59 27.88
C GLN A 835 -57.32 -1.59 28.79
N LYS A 836 -57.70 -0.41 28.28
CA LYS A 836 -58.46 0.59 29.04
C LYS A 836 -59.89 0.13 29.37
N GLU A 837 -60.52 -0.57 28.41
CA GLU A 837 -61.90 -1.02 28.59
C GLU A 837 -62.07 -2.36 29.30
N LEU A 838 -61.07 -3.26 29.15
CA LEU A 838 -61.14 -4.66 29.55
C LEU A 838 -60.18 -4.99 30.73
N ASP A 839 -59.72 -4.01 31.48
CA ASP A 839 -58.74 -4.25 32.60
C ASP A 839 -59.31 -5.08 33.74
N PRO A 840 -58.68 -6.19 34.15
CA PRO A 840 -57.35 -6.70 33.73
C PRO A 840 -57.33 -7.45 32.41
N PHE A 841 -56.38 -7.03 31.49
CA PHE A 841 -56.33 -7.46 30.12
C PHE A 841 -54.96 -7.97 29.73
N ALA A 842 -54.91 -9.03 28.89
CA ALA A 842 -53.70 -9.47 28.17
C ALA A 842 -54.09 -9.82 26.74
N GLY A 843 -53.46 -9.14 25.77
CA GLY A 843 -53.79 -9.30 24.36
C GLY A 843 -52.61 -9.33 23.44
N VAL A 844 -52.77 -10.07 22.33
CA VAL A 844 -51.84 -10.13 21.23
C VAL A 844 -52.56 -9.86 19.94
N VAL A 845 -52.06 -8.98 19.12
CA VAL A 845 -52.47 -8.77 17.70
C VAL A 845 -51.41 -9.32 16.79
N LEU A 846 -51.83 -10.17 15.86
CA LEU A 846 -51.03 -10.74 14.77
C LEU A 846 -51.52 -10.19 13.46
N SER A 847 -50.61 -9.68 12.65
CA SER A 847 -50.98 -9.08 11.34
C SER A 847 -49.93 -9.44 10.29
N LEU A 848 -50.37 -9.57 9.03
CA LEU A 848 -49.49 -9.68 7.85
C LEU A 848 -49.69 -8.39 7.02
N VAL A 849 -48.61 -7.64 6.84
CA VAL A 849 -48.59 -6.40 6.09
C VAL A 849 -47.40 -6.40 5.14
N ASP A 850 -47.63 -6.27 3.85
CA ASP A 850 -46.57 -6.24 2.80
C ASP A 850 -45.55 -7.42 2.87
N GLY A 851 -46.04 -8.59 3.28
CA GLY A 851 -45.21 -9.80 3.41
C GLY A 851 -44.44 -9.91 4.75
N GLU A 852 -44.54 -8.91 5.65
CA GLU A 852 -44.01 -8.94 6.99
C GLU A 852 -45.11 -9.25 8.03
N CYS A 853 -44.80 -10.11 8.98
CA CYS A 853 -45.64 -10.40 10.13
C CYS A 853 -45.39 -9.36 11.23
N HIS A 854 -46.42 -8.73 11.73
CA HIS A 854 -46.39 -7.87 12.90
C HIS A 854 -46.98 -8.60 14.10
N VAL A 855 -46.26 -8.60 15.21
CA VAL A 855 -46.67 -9.16 16.51
C VAL A 855 -46.67 -8.03 17.53
N VAL A 856 -47.85 -7.71 18.07
CA VAL A 856 -47.97 -6.66 19.08
C VAL A 856 -48.69 -7.24 20.29
N ALA A 857 -48.17 -7.01 21.45
CA ALA A 857 -48.76 -7.49 22.72
C ALA A 857 -48.91 -6.35 23.75
N ALA A 858 -49.99 -6.41 24.51
CA ALA A 858 -50.21 -5.55 25.67
C ALA A 858 -50.73 -6.37 26.83
N VAL A 859 -50.26 -6.05 28.03
CA VAL A 859 -50.59 -6.75 29.31
C VAL A 859 -50.81 -5.72 30.43
N SER A 860 -51.93 -5.81 31.08
CA SER A 860 -52.20 -4.92 32.23
C SER A 860 -51.18 -5.08 33.36
N PRO A 861 -50.78 -4.00 34.08
CA PRO A 861 -49.80 -4.06 35.16
C PRO A 861 -50.08 -5.13 36.20
N LYS A 862 -51.34 -5.39 36.45
CA LYS A 862 -51.81 -6.42 37.42
C LYS A 862 -51.46 -7.87 37.01
N LEU A 863 -51.22 -8.07 35.71
CA LEU A 863 -50.99 -9.39 35.13
C LEU A 863 -49.50 -9.62 34.77
N VAL A 864 -48.64 -8.61 34.86
CA VAL A 864 -47.22 -8.70 34.46
C VAL A 864 -46.44 -9.75 35.23
N ALA A 865 -46.85 -10.05 36.46
CA ALA A 865 -46.25 -11.13 37.26
C ALA A 865 -46.56 -12.53 36.70
N LYS A 866 -47.64 -12.69 35.95
CA LYS A 866 -48.06 -13.97 35.32
C LYS A 866 -47.63 -14.11 33.88
N VAL A 867 -47.68 -13.00 33.11
CA VAL A 867 -47.28 -12.95 31.68
C VAL A 867 -46.75 -11.56 31.35
N LYS A 868 -45.65 -11.51 30.59
CA LYS A 868 -45.04 -10.25 30.13
C LYS A 868 -45.19 -10.10 28.62
N ALA A 869 -45.58 -8.91 28.14
CA ALA A 869 -45.70 -8.63 26.72
C ALA A 869 -44.40 -8.86 25.95
N GLY A 870 -43.23 -8.52 26.54
CA GLY A 870 -41.93 -8.74 25.94
C GLY A 870 -41.61 -10.22 25.65
N ASP A 871 -41.98 -11.12 26.62
CA ASP A 871 -41.77 -12.55 26.48
C ASP A 871 -42.72 -13.17 25.44
N LEU A 872 -43.99 -12.71 25.39
CA LEU A 872 -44.95 -13.10 24.36
C LEU A 872 -44.42 -12.77 22.99
N VAL A 873 -44.04 -11.52 22.76
CA VAL A 873 -43.54 -11.03 21.46
C VAL A 873 -42.27 -11.76 21.06
N LYS A 874 -41.33 -11.98 21.98
CA LYS A 874 -40.07 -12.66 21.66
C LYS A 874 -40.32 -14.11 21.20
N GLN A 875 -41.23 -14.82 21.84
CA GLN A 875 -41.56 -16.19 21.45
C GLN A 875 -42.31 -16.25 20.12
N LEU A 876 -43.35 -15.40 19.96
CA LEU A 876 -44.22 -15.43 18.79
C LEU A 876 -43.50 -14.92 17.55
N ALA A 877 -42.71 -13.84 17.68
CA ALA A 877 -41.92 -13.33 16.53
C ALA A 877 -40.81 -14.33 16.18
N GLY A 878 -40.22 -15.05 17.14
CA GLY A 878 -39.27 -16.13 16.92
C GLY A 878 -39.87 -17.28 16.09
N LEU A 879 -41.10 -17.70 16.36
CA LEU A 879 -41.84 -18.68 15.58
C LEU A 879 -42.06 -18.23 14.12
N LEU A 880 -42.21 -16.94 13.89
CA LEU A 880 -42.42 -16.32 12.57
C LEU A 880 -41.10 -15.98 11.86
N GLY A 881 -39.97 -16.53 12.31
CA GLY A 881 -38.64 -16.28 11.70
C GLY A 881 -38.12 -14.86 11.88
N GLY A 882 -38.43 -14.23 12.99
CA GLY A 882 -38.05 -12.87 13.29
C GLY A 882 -37.70 -12.63 14.76
N GLY A 883 -37.87 -11.40 15.22
CA GLY A 883 -37.58 -11.02 16.60
C GLY A 883 -38.38 -9.80 17.05
N GLY A 884 -38.32 -9.55 18.35
CA GLY A 884 -39.00 -8.41 18.95
C GLY A 884 -38.78 -8.34 20.43
N GLY A 885 -39.35 -7.32 21.07
CA GLY A 885 -39.25 -7.10 22.49
C GLY A 885 -39.98 -5.83 22.91
N GLY A 886 -39.85 -5.46 24.16
CA GLY A 886 -40.46 -4.26 24.70
C GLY A 886 -40.54 -4.32 26.24
N ARG A 887 -41.36 -3.47 26.79
CA ARG A 887 -41.63 -3.40 28.23
C ARG A 887 -42.52 -4.57 28.66
N PRO A 888 -42.56 -4.92 29.96
CA PRO A 888 -43.46 -5.96 30.45
C PRO A 888 -44.95 -5.74 30.13
N GLU A 889 -45.39 -4.48 30.02
CA GLU A 889 -46.76 -4.12 29.76
C GLU A 889 -47.06 -3.98 28.25
N ALA A 890 -46.05 -3.70 27.38
CA ALA A 890 -46.27 -3.47 25.95
C ALA A 890 -45.01 -3.83 25.18
N ALA A 891 -45.15 -4.59 24.09
CA ALA A 891 -44.08 -5.04 23.23
C ALA A 891 -44.54 -5.20 21.80
N GLN A 892 -43.55 -5.16 20.88
CA GLN A 892 -43.77 -5.40 19.46
C GLN A 892 -42.62 -6.17 18.83
N GLY A 893 -42.92 -6.89 17.77
CA GLY A 893 -41.92 -7.65 17.00
C GLY A 893 -42.35 -7.82 15.55
N LYS A 894 -41.44 -8.30 14.73
CA LYS A 894 -41.69 -8.63 13.32
C LYS A 894 -41.19 -10.03 13.02
N GLY A 895 -41.81 -10.68 12.03
CA GLY A 895 -41.40 -11.96 11.46
C GLY A 895 -41.51 -11.94 9.93
N LYS A 896 -40.91 -12.94 9.31
CA LYS A 896 -40.86 -13.03 7.82
C LYS A 896 -41.75 -14.15 7.26
N ASP A 897 -42.16 -15.08 8.10
CA ASP A 897 -42.92 -16.26 7.67
C ASP A 897 -44.41 -16.13 8.01
N GLY A 898 -45.16 -15.52 7.09
CA GLY A 898 -46.62 -15.33 7.20
C GLY A 898 -47.41 -16.65 7.18
N THR A 899 -46.86 -17.75 6.70
CA THR A 899 -47.55 -19.03 6.64
C THR A 899 -47.75 -19.65 8.02
N ARG A 900 -46.96 -19.23 9.00
CA ARG A 900 -46.99 -19.73 10.41
C ARG A 900 -47.83 -18.83 11.34
N LEU A 901 -48.53 -17.82 10.83
CA LEU A 901 -49.40 -16.99 11.68
C LEU A 901 -50.43 -17.80 12.49
N PRO A 902 -51.12 -18.82 11.92
CA PRO A 902 -52.06 -19.64 12.72
C PRO A 902 -51.36 -20.40 13.85
N GLU A 903 -50.10 -20.86 13.61
CA GLU A 903 -49.26 -21.51 14.67
C GLU A 903 -48.91 -20.50 15.77
N ALA A 904 -48.52 -19.31 15.41
CA ALA A 904 -48.24 -18.23 16.37
C ALA A 904 -49.48 -17.85 17.19
N ALA A 905 -50.67 -17.82 16.55
CA ALA A 905 -51.94 -17.57 17.24
C ALA A 905 -52.28 -18.68 18.26
N ALA A 906 -52.11 -19.95 17.88
CA ALA A 906 -52.27 -21.09 18.77
C ALA A 906 -51.29 -21.06 19.95
N ALA A 907 -50.02 -20.73 19.65
CA ALA A 907 -48.98 -20.56 20.65
C ALA A 907 -49.31 -19.45 21.66
N ALA A 908 -49.78 -18.29 21.18
CA ALA A 908 -50.24 -17.20 22.07
C ALA A 908 -51.37 -17.63 23.00
N ALA A 909 -52.37 -18.35 22.47
CA ALA A 909 -53.45 -18.90 23.28
C ALA A 909 -52.95 -19.91 24.33
N GLY A 910 -51.99 -20.77 23.96
CA GLY A 910 -51.31 -21.71 24.85
C GLY A 910 -50.54 -21.01 25.99
N LEU A 911 -49.81 -19.91 25.67
CA LEU A 911 -49.13 -19.13 26.68
C LEU A 911 -50.07 -18.47 27.68
N PHE A 912 -51.21 -17.98 27.26
CA PHE A 912 -52.23 -17.49 28.17
C PHE A 912 -52.84 -18.61 29.05
N ALA A 913 -53.08 -19.79 28.48
CA ALA A 913 -53.58 -20.95 29.23
C ALA A 913 -52.54 -21.45 30.27
N SER A 914 -51.26 -21.58 29.93
CA SER A 914 -50.19 -21.96 30.84
C SER A 914 -49.97 -20.94 31.97
N ALA A 915 -50.26 -19.67 31.74
CA ALA A 915 -50.26 -18.60 32.74
C ALA A 915 -51.52 -18.61 33.62
N GLY A 916 -52.45 -19.51 33.41
CA GLY A 916 -53.73 -19.60 34.14
C GLY A 916 -54.70 -18.43 33.84
N LEU A 917 -54.56 -17.81 32.63
CA LEU A 917 -55.37 -16.64 32.25
C LEU A 917 -56.48 -16.99 31.22
N ARG A 918 -56.47 -18.19 30.66
CA ARG A 918 -57.42 -18.64 29.63
C ARG A 918 -57.97 -20.02 29.92
#